data_46aa89e09b293214747eba9e3d4da622
#
_entry.id   46aa89e09b293214747eba9e3d4da622
#
_cell.length_a   1.000
_cell.length_b   1.000
_cell.length_c   1.000
_cell.angle_alpha   90.00
_cell.angle_beta   90.00
_cell.angle_gamma   90.00
#
_symmetry.space_group_name_H-M   'P 1'
#
loop_
_entity.id
_entity.type
_entity.pdbx_description
1 polymer ?
#
loop_
_entity_poly.entity_id
_entity_poly.type
_entity_poly.pdbx_seq_one_letter_code
_entity_poly.pdbx_strand_id
1 'polypeptide(L)'
;MKFCYPVNSVMRQCLRKDALTIMILYLLFLIFCNLICYVIAYFVRGDEEKPIPSHWVKCGITTVLEIVLLFILRGIATAFFDADNQPFAVAPLLVTLLLIGLGTAFSRRSTTSNLRNYLRKAAWIAGVVFVLESFVFHYTSFTTHPETTDLVLSQAEINDASAAQIVDDTIQISGNCTLTFSNLEQNPDFRYLILNIDGEDCYYNVSCSIEDDNLSNRFEQAGKSQGTGTYSSIRFSMLPYQTLHTVQLQFTDVNAALVLHNGTFHTAVPYQFSAARFFLIVIIALVLTACKQFRIWNIRYRAHSWKHNLAVLVTLFGCMASVLAFRVPELEPLPISEPIDVNNVYAMTLDAWEKGQTNMDLTPSEELLQSETPYDNSNREGVYYNWDYAYYNQKYYCYFGCAPVALLYVPYYKLTGNVLPLNWAYCIMAEAVIVTLFGLILTLVRKFCKRPPLILLLLGLVSAVAGSGVLFGLNYSDRYHLCILTGMFGLFLSLWMGFAAMDSSYAVRTTKQLRKLSLQRAKKDNGEHLEQEEIPMPVSPYTVKKRENWKRFVLLAVSAIGTVITAASRPNMLLYVLILVPVFLHLLFRKDLKLSAKITSAACYLIPVAAGAAAIMWYNKIRFDDPFQFGSIYQMTVDNTAANKITLSRLPAAIAVYFFGGLDQLNDFPFLRTKYSNIANRQMYLYVEGTIGAFTLPSVLLGALSFPFVWKRWKRKHSGFVRRVILAMIAVLAVALAWVDFSMAGVILRYALDILVILSVLSTILLLQVPSLLKTYHASLARVSEKVIAAAMVGTVVVCLCILIASGENVSLFKAHPTIWNTWKEIFVFWR
;
A
#
# COMPACT_ATOMS: atom_id res chain seq x y z
N MET A 1 19.58 -52.69 -7.78
CA MET A 1 19.46 -52.14 -9.14
C MET A 1 19.28 -50.63 -9.02
N LYS A 2 20.24 -49.92 -9.59
CA LYS A 2 20.40 -48.47 -9.55
C LYS A 2 19.22 -47.74 -10.21
N PHE A 3 18.61 -46.79 -9.51
CA PHE A 3 17.98 -45.65 -10.16
C PHE A 3 18.54 -44.38 -9.53
N CYS A 4 19.66 -43.93 -10.05
CA CYS A 4 20.09 -42.54 -9.93
C CYS A 4 19.36 -41.76 -11.02
N TYR A 5 18.38 -40.93 -10.65
CA TYR A 5 17.92 -39.88 -11.53
C TYR A 5 18.68 -38.58 -11.20
N PRO A 6 19.09 -37.83 -12.18
CA PRO A 6 19.94 -36.65 -11.97
C PRO A 6 19.12 -35.47 -11.50
N VAL A 7 19.07 -35.25 -10.20
CA VAL A 7 18.52 -34.04 -9.56
C VAL A 7 19.22 -32.76 -10.11
N ASN A 8 20.47 -32.91 -10.57
CA ASN A 8 21.24 -31.82 -11.15
C ASN A 8 20.72 -31.22 -12.47
N SER A 9 19.87 -31.92 -13.22
CA SER A 9 19.38 -31.38 -14.51
C SER A 9 18.15 -30.50 -14.35
N VAL A 10 17.26 -30.82 -13.40
CA VAL A 10 16.05 -30.05 -13.11
C VAL A 10 16.43 -28.77 -12.36
N MET A 11 17.35 -28.86 -11.40
CA MET A 11 17.84 -27.68 -10.67
C MET A 11 18.60 -26.71 -11.58
N ARG A 12 19.41 -27.21 -12.51
CA ARG A 12 20.04 -26.36 -13.55
C ARG A 12 19.04 -25.78 -14.54
N GLN A 13 17.90 -26.43 -14.75
CA GLN A 13 16.84 -25.94 -15.65
C GLN A 13 15.96 -24.87 -14.96
N CYS A 14 15.69 -25.00 -13.67
CA CYS A 14 15.03 -23.95 -12.86
C CYS A 14 15.94 -22.72 -12.70
N LEU A 15 17.19 -22.89 -12.32
CA LEU A 15 18.16 -21.78 -12.22
C LEU A 15 18.40 -21.08 -13.58
N ARG A 16 18.31 -21.78 -14.72
CA ARG A 16 18.32 -21.15 -16.05
C ARG A 16 17.04 -20.37 -16.37
N LYS A 17 15.87 -20.82 -15.92
CA LYS A 17 14.62 -20.07 -16.08
C LYS A 17 14.63 -18.77 -15.28
N ASP A 18 15.08 -18.82 -14.03
CA ASP A 18 15.14 -17.67 -13.17
C ASP A 18 16.19 -16.65 -13.66
N ALA A 19 17.37 -17.10 -14.09
CA ALA A 19 18.37 -16.25 -14.69
C ALA A 19 17.90 -15.60 -16.01
N LEU A 20 17.09 -16.30 -16.82
CA LEU A 20 16.51 -15.74 -18.03
C LEU A 20 15.43 -14.71 -17.72
N THR A 21 14.58 -14.99 -16.75
CA THR A 21 13.52 -14.07 -16.30
C THR A 21 14.11 -12.80 -15.69
N ILE A 22 15.13 -12.92 -14.85
CA ILE A 22 15.87 -11.79 -14.27
C ILE A 22 16.56 -10.99 -15.38
N MET A 23 17.14 -11.65 -16.36
CA MET A 23 17.77 -10.98 -17.50
C MET A 23 16.76 -10.23 -18.38
N ILE A 24 15.57 -10.80 -18.59
CA ILE A 24 14.48 -10.14 -19.34
C ILE A 24 13.96 -8.91 -18.56
N LEU A 25 13.78 -9.03 -17.26
CA LEU A 25 13.40 -7.92 -16.39
C LEU A 25 14.46 -6.80 -16.39
N TYR A 26 15.73 -7.16 -16.42
CA TYR A 26 16.84 -6.20 -16.51
C TYR A 26 16.88 -5.49 -17.86
N LEU A 27 16.63 -6.21 -18.96
CA LEU A 27 16.50 -5.67 -20.31
C LEU A 27 15.30 -4.71 -20.42
N LEU A 28 14.16 -5.12 -19.88
CA LEU A 28 12.95 -4.27 -19.83
C LEU A 28 13.17 -3.03 -19.00
N PHE A 29 13.88 -3.12 -17.87
CA PHE A 29 14.25 -1.99 -17.03
C PHE A 29 15.19 -1.01 -17.74
N LEU A 30 16.19 -1.50 -18.47
CA LEU A 30 17.08 -0.66 -19.30
C LEU A 30 16.33 0.05 -20.43
N ILE A 31 15.45 -0.66 -21.13
CA ILE A 31 14.59 -0.06 -22.16
C ILE A 31 13.69 1.01 -21.55
N PHE A 32 13.13 0.74 -20.39
CA PHE A 32 12.28 1.67 -19.65
C PHE A 32 13.04 2.91 -19.18
N CYS A 33 14.26 2.76 -18.64
CA CYS A 33 15.11 3.88 -18.25
C CYS A 33 15.54 4.73 -19.44
N ASN A 34 15.90 4.11 -20.56
CA ASN A 34 16.22 4.82 -21.79
C ASN A 34 14.99 5.56 -22.34
N LEU A 35 13.81 4.93 -22.32
CA LEU A 35 12.56 5.55 -22.73
C LEU A 35 12.22 6.75 -21.84
N ILE A 36 12.39 6.64 -20.53
CA ILE A 36 12.19 7.75 -19.58
C ILE A 36 13.19 8.89 -19.85
N CYS A 37 14.45 8.61 -20.02
CA CYS A 37 15.45 9.62 -20.35
C CYS A 37 15.15 10.33 -21.67
N TYR A 38 14.62 9.59 -22.65
CA TYR A 38 14.19 10.13 -23.94
C TYR A 38 12.93 10.97 -23.83
N VAL A 39 11.94 10.49 -23.08
CA VAL A 39 10.71 11.23 -22.78
C VAL A 39 11.04 12.52 -22.03
N ILE A 40 11.93 12.46 -21.04
CA ILE A 40 12.39 13.66 -20.31
C ILE A 40 13.11 14.61 -21.26
N ALA A 41 14.01 14.12 -22.10
CA ALA A 41 14.72 14.94 -23.10
C ALA A 41 13.75 15.57 -24.13
N TYR A 42 12.71 14.84 -24.54
CA TYR A 42 11.65 15.36 -25.42
C TYR A 42 10.82 16.45 -24.74
N PHE A 43 10.51 16.30 -23.44
CA PHE A 43 9.73 17.28 -22.68
C PHE A 43 10.51 18.53 -22.27
N VAL A 44 11.84 18.43 -22.15
CA VAL A 44 12.73 19.55 -21.82
C VAL A 44 13.02 20.43 -23.05
N ARG A 45 12.84 19.89 -24.28
CA ARG A 45 12.88 20.68 -25.51
C ARG A 45 11.65 21.59 -25.60
N GLY A 46 11.87 22.88 -25.72
CA GLY A 46 10.82 23.86 -26.02
C GLY A 46 10.15 23.59 -27.37
N ASP A 47 8.94 24.11 -27.54
CA ASP A 47 8.03 23.87 -28.68
C ASP A 47 8.56 24.27 -30.08
N GLU A 48 9.82 24.70 -30.24
CA GLU A 48 10.31 25.33 -31.49
C GLU A 48 11.03 24.39 -32.48
N GLU A 49 11.30 23.11 -32.16
CA GLU A 49 11.97 22.20 -33.08
C GLU A 49 11.20 20.89 -33.32
N LYS A 50 10.85 20.65 -34.60
CA LYS A 50 10.21 19.40 -35.06
C LYS A 50 11.06 18.17 -34.73
N PRO A 51 10.47 17.03 -34.34
CA PRO A 51 11.20 15.80 -34.04
C PRO A 51 11.86 15.27 -35.33
N ILE A 52 13.20 15.19 -35.27
CA ILE A 52 13.95 14.60 -36.38
C ILE A 52 13.92 13.07 -36.22
N PRO A 53 13.47 12.30 -37.25
CA PRO A 53 13.44 10.82 -37.20
C PRO A 53 14.76 10.18 -36.79
N SER A 54 15.90 10.86 -37.05
CA SER A 54 17.24 10.40 -36.66
C SER A 54 17.47 10.24 -35.12
N HIS A 55 16.64 10.84 -34.27
CA HIS A 55 16.78 10.68 -32.81
C HIS A 55 16.28 9.33 -32.32
N TRP A 56 15.18 8.81 -32.88
CA TRP A 56 14.67 7.48 -32.53
C TRP A 56 15.61 6.37 -33.00
N VAL A 57 16.22 6.54 -34.19
CA VAL A 57 17.22 5.60 -34.70
C VAL A 57 18.47 5.60 -33.80
N LYS A 58 18.91 6.76 -33.33
CA LYS A 58 20.05 6.87 -32.39
C LYS A 58 19.74 6.22 -31.05
N CYS A 59 18.52 6.37 -30.54
CA CYS A 59 18.06 5.69 -29.32
C CYS A 59 18.11 4.17 -29.49
N GLY A 60 17.56 3.66 -30.57
CA GLY A 60 17.61 2.22 -30.89
C GLY A 60 19.04 1.68 -30.98
N ILE A 61 19.93 2.39 -31.69
CA ILE A 61 21.34 1.99 -31.79
C ILE A 61 22.03 2.00 -30.42
N THR A 62 21.75 3.01 -29.57
CA THR A 62 22.35 3.10 -28.24
C THR A 62 21.88 1.96 -27.35
N THR A 63 20.59 1.66 -27.37
CA THR A 63 20.01 0.53 -26.60
C THR A 63 20.59 -0.80 -27.06
N VAL A 64 20.76 -1.00 -28.36
CA VAL A 64 21.41 -2.23 -28.90
C VAL A 64 22.86 -2.33 -28.47
N LEU A 65 23.64 -1.23 -28.52
CA LEU A 65 25.01 -1.20 -28.05
C LEU A 65 25.13 -1.47 -26.54
N GLU A 66 24.21 -0.98 -25.73
CA GLU A 66 24.13 -1.27 -24.29
C GLU A 66 23.85 -2.75 -24.03
N ILE A 67 22.95 -3.35 -24.78
CA ILE A 67 22.62 -4.78 -24.70
C ILE A 67 23.85 -5.61 -25.08
N VAL A 68 24.50 -5.30 -26.19
CA VAL A 68 25.71 -6.01 -26.66
C VAL A 68 26.83 -5.91 -25.64
N LEU A 69 27.03 -4.73 -25.06
CA LEU A 69 28.07 -4.51 -24.06
C LEU A 69 27.79 -5.24 -22.74
N LEU A 70 26.51 -5.33 -22.34
CA LEU A 70 26.09 -6.16 -21.20
C LEU A 70 26.44 -7.66 -21.41
N PHE A 71 26.20 -8.19 -22.63
CA PHE A 71 26.57 -9.55 -22.95
C PHE A 71 28.09 -9.76 -22.95
N ILE A 72 28.88 -8.80 -23.48
CA ILE A 72 30.35 -8.87 -23.48
C ILE A 72 30.86 -8.80 -22.02
N LEU A 73 30.36 -7.90 -21.21
CA LEU A 73 30.75 -7.75 -19.82
C LEU A 73 30.38 -8.95 -18.96
N ARG A 74 29.23 -9.58 -19.25
CA ARG A 74 28.85 -10.86 -18.65
C ARG A 74 29.84 -11.96 -19.04
N GLY A 75 30.22 -12.06 -20.32
CA GLY A 75 31.23 -13.01 -20.78
C GLY A 75 32.59 -12.80 -20.13
N ILE A 76 33.01 -11.56 -19.91
CA ILE A 76 34.24 -11.22 -19.21
C ILE A 76 34.13 -11.57 -17.73
N ALA A 77 33.02 -11.22 -17.06
CA ALA A 77 32.82 -11.51 -15.65
C ALA A 77 32.78 -13.03 -15.37
N THR A 78 32.14 -13.81 -16.23
CA THR A 78 32.11 -15.28 -16.12
C THR A 78 33.47 -15.94 -16.43
N ALA A 79 34.33 -15.27 -17.20
CA ALA A 79 35.66 -15.80 -17.54
C ALA A 79 36.75 -15.49 -16.49
N PHE A 80 36.56 -14.41 -15.70
CA PHE A 80 37.60 -13.93 -14.76
C PHE A 80 37.21 -14.03 -13.28
N PHE A 81 35.93 -14.27 -12.97
CA PHE A 81 35.45 -14.42 -11.60
C PHE A 81 34.66 -15.72 -11.51
N ASP A 82 35.02 -16.57 -10.58
CA ASP A 82 34.33 -17.83 -10.33
C ASP A 82 32.82 -17.56 -10.13
N ALA A 83 32.00 -18.06 -11.08
CA ALA A 83 30.76 -17.41 -11.50
C ALA A 83 29.54 -17.72 -10.60
N ASP A 84 29.69 -18.51 -9.55
CA ASP A 84 28.48 -19.00 -8.86
C ASP A 84 27.92 -18.02 -7.82
N ASN A 85 28.67 -17.04 -7.35
CA ASN A 85 28.15 -16.18 -6.28
C ASN A 85 28.27 -14.65 -6.45
N GLN A 86 28.87 -14.06 -7.49
CA GLN A 86 29.03 -12.60 -7.56
C GLN A 86 28.88 -11.87 -8.93
N PRO A 87 28.05 -12.27 -9.91
CA PRO A 87 27.96 -11.53 -11.17
C PRO A 87 27.16 -10.22 -11.09
N PHE A 88 26.44 -9.97 -9.99
CA PHE A 88 25.47 -8.86 -9.91
C PHE A 88 26.03 -7.53 -9.40
N ALA A 89 27.15 -7.51 -8.71
CA ALA A 89 27.72 -6.27 -8.15
C ALA A 89 28.45 -5.41 -9.21
N VAL A 90 29.04 -6.02 -10.22
CA VAL A 90 29.82 -5.32 -11.25
C VAL A 90 28.95 -4.83 -12.41
N ALA A 91 27.90 -5.59 -12.78
CA ALA A 91 27.00 -5.24 -13.87
C ALA A 91 26.25 -3.91 -13.64
N PRO A 92 25.65 -3.62 -12.46
CA PRO A 92 25.04 -2.34 -12.16
C PRO A 92 26.01 -1.15 -12.24
N LEU A 93 27.25 -1.33 -11.78
CA LEU A 93 28.28 -0.30 -11.87
C LEU A 93 28.62 0.03 -13.31
N LEU A 94 28.89 -0.99 -14.11
CA LEU A 94 29.28 -0.82 -15.52
C LEU A 94 28.12 -0.22 -16.34
N VAL A 95 26.88 -0.64 -16.09
CA VAL A 95 25.69 -0.03 -16.70
C VAL A 95 25.54 1.43 -16.29
N THR A 96 25.77 1.74 -15.01
CA THR A 96 25.68 3.13 -14.50
C THR A 96 26.80 3.99 -15.09
N LEU A 97 28.03 3.51 -15.14
CA LEU A 97 29.17 4.21 -15.77
C LEU A 97 28.95 4.38 -17.28
N LEU A 98 28.34 3.42 -17.92
CA LEU A 98 28.01 3.46 -19.34
C LEU A 98 26.89 4.48 -19.61
N LEU A 99 25.79 4.46 -18.85
CA LEU A 99 24.72 5.47 -18.93
C LEU A 99 25.25 6.88 -18.69
N ILE A 100 26.19 7.03 -17.77
CA ILE A 100 26.87 8.30 -17.48
C ILE A 100 27.78 8.70 -18.65
N GLY A 101 28.57 7.77 -19.16
CA GLY A 101 29.47 7.99 -20.30
C GLY A 101 28.70 8.36 -21.57
N LEU A 102 27.65 7.63 -21.87
CA LEU A 102 26.76 7.91 -23.00
C LEU A 102 25.99 9.22 -22.80
N GLY A 103 25.47 9.45 -21.60
CA GLY A 103 24.80 10.72 -21.26
C GLY A 103 25.72 11.93 -21.41
N THR A 104 27.01 11.81 -21.04
CA THR A 104 28.02 12.86 -21.24
C THR A 104 28.40 13.02 -22.72
N ALA A 105 28.49 11.94 -23.48
CA ALA A 105 28.76 11.97 -24.91
C ALA A 105 27.60 12.59 -25.69
N PHE A 106 26.37 12.24 -25.37
CA PHE A 106 25.16 12.87 -25.93
C PHE A 106 25.01 14.34 -25.52
N SER A 107 25.38 14.71 -24.30
CA SER A 107 25.30 16.08 -23.82
C SER A 107 26.27 17.04 -24.52
N ARG A 108 27.36 16.55 -25.13
CA ARG A 108 28.27 17.40 -25.91
C ARG A 108 27.62 17.95 -27.19
N ARG A 109 26.56 17.30 -27.70
CA ARG A 109 25.81 17.74 -28.88
C ARG A 109 24.41 18.34 -28.56
N SER A 110 24.01 18.35 -27.32
CA SER A 110 22.71 18.87 -26.85
C SER A 110 22.82 20.33 -26.42
N THR A 111 21.93 21.16 -26.94
CA THR A 111 21.93 22.62 -26.79
C THR A 111 21.46 23.15 -25.43
N THR A 112 21.04 22.31 -24.47
CA THR A 112 20.57 22.78 -23.17
C THR A 112 21.61 22.60 -22.07
N SER A 113 22.17 23.71 -21.57
CA SER A 113 23.11 23.77 -20.46
C SER A 113 22.61 23.08 -19.19
N ASN A 114 21.29 23.07 -18.97
CA ASN A 114 20.63 22.46 -17.81
C ASN A 114 20.72 20.93 -17.80
N LEU A 115 20.49 20.26 -18.95
CA LEU A 115 20.59 18.81 -19.04
C LEU A 115 22.04 18.33 -18.84
N ARG A 116 23.00 19.01 -19.44
CA ARG A 116 24.44 18.73 -19.23
C ARG A 116 24.83 18.81 -17.76
N ASN A 117 24.39 19.86 -17.07
CA ASN A 117 24.67 20.03 -15.66
C ASN A 117 23.97 18.95 -14.80
N TYR A 118 22.79 18.51 -15.20
CA TYR A 118 22.11 17.41 -14.54
C TYR A 118 22.87 16.10 -14.70
N LEU A 119 23.28 15.75 -15.90
CA LEU A 119 24.04 14.52 -16.19
C LEU A 119 25.39 14.48 -15.46
N ARG A 120 26.11 15.63 -15.39
CA ARG A 120 27.33 15.72 -14.57
C ARG A 120 27.08 15.43 -13.09
N LYS A 121 25.98 16.01 -12.54
CA LYS A 121 25.61 15.74 -11.15
C LYS A 121 25.19 14.29 -10.96
N ALA A 122 24.50 13.71 -11.91
CA ALA A 122 24.11 12.30 -11.89
C ALA A 122 25.35 11.39 -11.83
N ALA A 123 26.38 11.70 -12.63
CA ALA A 123 27.65 10.99 -12.59
C ALA A 123 28.31 11.06 -11.20
N TRP A 124 28.40 12.27 -10.64
CA TRP A 124 28.95 12.45 -9.31
C TRP A 124 28.15 11.74 -8.22
N ILE A 125 26.81 11.81 -8.29
CA ILE A 125 25.92 11.10 -7.34
C ILE A 125 26.19 9.60 -7.40
N ALA A 126 26.19 9.02 -8.59
CA ALA A 126 26.44 7.59 -8.74
C ALA A 126 27.83 7.19 -8.23
N GLY A 127 28.87 7.97 -8.53
CA GLY A 127 30.22 7.73 -8.02
C GLY A 127 30.31 7.83 -6.49
N VAL A 128 29.71 8.86 -5.90
CA VAL A 128 29.69 9.03 -4.44
C VAL A 128 28.92 7.88 -3.78
N VAL A 129 27.74 7.54 -4.28
CA VAL A 129 26.94 6.44 -3.71
C VAL A 129 27.65 5.10 -3.88
N PHE A 130 28.38 4.90 -4.98
CA PHE A 130 29.19 3.71 -5.16
C PHE A 130 30.30 3.60 -4.09
N VAL A 131 31.02 4.69 -3.82
CA VAL A 131 32.02 4.72 -2.76
C VAL A 131 31.39 4.49 -1.38
N LEU A 132 30.24 5.09 -1.12
CA LEU A 132 29.51 4.86 0.14
C LEU A 132 29.12 3.40 0.28
N GLU A 133 28.55 2.80 -0.75
CA GLU A 133 28.12 1.41 -0.74
C GLU A 133 29.30 0.45 -0.62
N SER A 134 30.38 0.69 -1.39
CA SER A 134 31.52 -0.23 -1.41
C SER A 134 32.38 -0.17 -0.15
N PHE A 135 32.53 1.00 0.47
CA PHE A 135 33.49 1.20 1.56
C PHE A 135 32.86 1.63 2.87
N VAL A 136 31.93 2.59 2.85
CA VAL A 136 31.41 3.18 4.09
C VAL A 136 30.39 2.27 4.76
N PHE A 137 29.46 1.70 4.01
CA PHE A 137 28.45 0.80 4.57
C PHE A 137 29.01 -0.59 4.94
N HIS A 138 30.22 -0.89 4.46
CA HIS A 138 30.91 -2.15 4.74
C HIS A 138 32.27 -1.92 5.42
N TYR A 139 32.44 -0.79 6.13
CA TYR A 139 33.73 -0.46 6.71
C TYR A 139 34.26 -1.53 7.69
N THR A 140 33.37 -2.21 8.41
CA THR A 140 33.70 -3.31 9.31
C THR A 140 34.34 -4.49 8.60
N SER A 141 33.92 -4.79 7.37
CA SER A 141 34.51 -5.85 6.55
C SER A 141 35.95 -5.56 6.11
N PHE A 142 36.40 -4.30 6.20
CA PHE A 142 37.76 -3.88 5.83
C PHE A 142 38.65 -3.59 7.04
N THR A 143 38.06 -3.32 8.20
CA THR A 143 38.82 -2.94 9.41
C THR A 143 39.16 -4.13 10.29
N THR A 144 38.49 -5.25 10.12
CA THR A 144 38.76 -6.50 10.83
C THR A 144 39.21 -7.56 9.83
N HIS A 145 40.30 -8.27 10.14
CA HIS A 145 40.65 -9.48 9.38
C HIS A 145 39.57 -10.53 9.61
N PRO A 146 38.89 -11.01 8.56
CA PRO A 146 37.81 -11.98 8.71
C PRO A 146 38.40 -13.35 9.04
N GLU A 147 38.48 -13.68 10.33
CA GLU A 147 38.66 -15.06 10.77
C GLU A 147 37.31 -15.74 10.86
N THR A 148 37.29 -17.01 10.45
CA THR A 148 36.08 -17.83 10.48
C THR A 148 36.37 -19.15 11.16
N THR A 149 35.42 -19.64 11.96
CA THR A 149 35.49 -20.98 12.56
C THR A 149 34.12 -21.62 12.43
N ASP A 150 34.11 -22.89 12.03
CA ASP A 150 32.85 -23.63 11.83
C ASP A 150 32.27 -24.07 13.18
N LEU A 151 30.95 -23.99 13.28
CA LEU A 151 30.17 -24.58 14.34
C LEU A 151 29.94 -26.06 14.03
N VAL A 152 30.49 -26.97 14.83
CA VAL A 152 30.42 -28.41 14.60
C VAL A 152 29.00 -28.90 14.91
N LEU A 153 28.17 -29.11 13.89
CA LEU A 153 26.76 -29.46 14.04
C LEU A 153 26.55 -30.84 14.69
N SER A 154 27.47 -31.77 14.51
CA SER A 154 27.40 -33.09 15.13
C SER A 154 27.51 -33.08 16.67
N GLN A 155 27.95 -31.97 17.27
CA GLN A 155 28.05 -31.78 18.72
C GLN A 155 26.78 -31.16 19.34
N ALA A 156 25.75 -30.92 18.55
CA ALA A 156 24.50 -30.34 19.04
C ALA A 156 23.76 -31.27 19.99
N GLU A 157 23.45 -30.79 21.19
CA GLU A 157 22.50 -31.42 22.09
C GLU A 157 21.09 -30.98 21.70
N ILE A 158 20.23 -31.93 21.33
CA ILE A 158 18.86 -31.66 20.89
C ILE A 158 17.90 -31.97 22.02
N ASN A 159 17.09 -30.97 22.42
CA ASN A 159 16.14 -31.16 23.53
C ASN A 159 14.94 -32.05 23.16
N ASP A 160 14.58 -32.14 21.90
CA ASP A 160 13.48 -32.95 21.37
C ASP A 160 13.91 -33.70 20.09
N ALA A 161 14.24 -34.96 20.25
CA ALA A 161 14.66 -35.81 19.14
C ALA A 161 13.55 -36.11 18.11
N SER A 162 12.29 -35.85 18.45
CA SER A 162 11.18 -35.95 17.48
C SER A 162 11.08 -34.74 16.59
N ALA A 163 11.56 -33.59 17.05
CA ALA A 163 11.50 -32.32 16.36
C ALA A 163 12.78 -32.00 15.52
N ALA A 164 13.92 -32.59 15.89
CA ALA A 164 15.17 -32.40 15.13
C ALA A 164 16.06 -33.64 15.20
N GLN A 165 16.82 -33.87 14.11
CA GLN A 165 17.75 -35.01 14.01
C GLN A 165 19.04 -34.61 13.30
N ILE A 166 20.16 -35.14 13.75
CA ILE A 166 21.46 -34.98 13.10
C ILE A 166 21.56 -36.05 12.00
N VAL A 167 21.74 -35.63 10.75
CA VAL A 167 21.88 -36.51 9.60
C VAL A 167 23.13 -36.06 8.83
N ASP A 168 24.12 -36.92 8.79
CA ASP A 168 25.46 -36.60 8.31
C ASP A 168 26.01 -35.35 9.02
N ASP A 169 26.46 -34.35 8.30
CA ASP A 169 26.94 -33.08 8.86
C ASP A 169 25.86 -31.96 8.87
N THR A 170 24.57 -32.32 8.84
CA THR A 170 23.45 -31.39 8.84
C THR A 170 22.45 -31.70 9.96
N ILE A 171 21.64 -30.72 10.35
CA ILE A 171 20.54 -30.93 11.30
C ILE A 171 19.22 -30.72 10.55
N GLN A 172 18.42 -31.78 10.48
CA GLN A 172 17.05 -31.71 9.98
C GLN A 172 16.10 -31.34 11.11
N ILE A 173 15.32 -30.28 10.90
CA ILE A 173 14.40 -29.73 11.92
C ILE A 173 12.99 -29.79 11.34
N SER A 174 12.08 -30.48 12.01
CA SER A 174 10.68 -30.70 11.62
C SER A 174 9.68 -30.07 12.58
N GLY A 175 10.13 -29.47 13.66
CA GLY A 175 9.29 -28.85 14.68
C GLY A 175 10.06 -27.90 15.59
N ASN A 176 9.37 -27.40 16.60
CA ASN A 176 10.00 -26.51 17.59
C ASN A 176 11.03 -27.28 18.41
N CYS A 177 12.25 -26.80 18.42
CA CYS A 177 13.35 -27.45 19.15
C CYS A 177 14.38 -26.44 19.65
N THR A 178 15.23 -26.91 20.56
CA THR A 178 16.40 -26.20 21.06
C THR A 178 17.65 -27.00 20.79
N LEU A 179 18.62 -26.38 20.11
CA LEU A 179 19.93 -26.92 19.84
C LEU A 179 20.94 -26.26 20.76
N THR A 180 21.63 -27.00 21.57
CA THR A 180 22.66 -26.49 22.51
C THR A 180 24.03 -27.00 22.06
N PHE A 181 24.97 -26.10 21.89
CA PHE A 181 26.36 -26.38 21.58
C PHE A 181 27.18 -25.99 22.80
N SER A 182 27.63 -26.93 23.54
CA SER A 182 28.44 -26.79 24.75
C SER A 182 29.91 -27.05 24.50
N ASN A 183 30.76 -26.62 25.45
CA ASN A 183 32.22 -26.82 25.41
C ASN A 183 32.88 -26.15 24.17
N LEU A 184 32.35 -25.02 23.77
CA LEU A 184 32.97 -24.17 22.78
C LEU A 184 34.10 -23.37 23.43
N GLU A 185 35.28 -23.38 22.91
CA GLU A 185 36.38 -22.52 23.39
C GLU A 185 36.65 -21.43 22.31
N GLN A 186 35.63 -20.61 22.04
CA GLN A 186 35.73 -19.59 21.01
C GLN A 186 36.24 -18.26 21.55
N ASN A 187 37.13 -17.66 20.75
CA ASN A 187 37.72 -16.36 21.04
C ASN A 187 36.60 -15.25 21.07
N PRO A 188 36.60 -14.34 22.07
CA PRO A 188 35.65 -13.22 22.14
C PRO A 188 35.67 -12.29 20.94
N ASP A 189 36.68 -12.37 20.08
CA ASP A 189 36.71 -11.61 18.81
C ASP A 189 35.69 -12.09 17.78
N PHE A 190 35.12 -13.31 17.92
CA PHE A 190 34.02 -13.79 17.10
C PHE A 190 32.72 -13.09 17.49
N ARG A 191 32.33 -12.09 16.72
CA ARG A 191 31.19 -11.22 16.98
C ARG A 191 29.93 -11.60 16.21
N TYR A 192 30.02 -12.51 15.27
CA TYR A 192 28.90 -12.91 14.43
C TYR A 192 28.83 -14.43 14.32
N LEU A 193 27.62 -14.95 14.45
CA LEU A 193 27.27 -16.32 14.08
C LEU A 193 26.38 -16.27 12.84
N ILE A 194 26.79 -16.94 11.78
CA ILE A 194 26.02 -17.05 10.55
C ILE A 194 25.56 -18.48 10.40
N LEU A 195 24.23 -18.68 10.27
CA LEU A 195 23.60 -19.96 10.06
C LEU A 195 23.09 -20.01 8.63
N ASN A 196 23.36 -21.11 7.91
CA ASN A 196 22.81 -21.37 6.60
C ASN A 196 21.74 -22.46 6.71
N ILE A 197 20.49 -22.08 6.45
CA ILE A 197 19.30 -22.90 6.61
C ILE A 197 18.57 -22.98 5.28
N ASP A 198 18.08 -24.17 4.94
CA ASP A 198 17.31 -24.43 3.73
C ASP A 198 15.98 -25.10 4.09
N GLY A 199 14.95 -24.89 3.26
CA GLY A 199 13.63 -25.50 3.46
C GLY A 199 12.66 -25.06 2.38
N GLU A 200 11.69 -25.89 2.03
CA GLU A 200 10.65 -25.56 1.05
C GLU A 200 9.44 -24.96 1.77
N ASP A 201 8.98 -23.78 1.31
CA ASP A 201 7.77 -23.09 1.78
C ASP A 201 7.61 -23.02 3.31
N CYS A 202 8.73 -22.85 4.02
CA CYS A 202 8.74 -22.77 5.48
C CYS A 202 8.99 -21.34 5.98
N TYR A 203 8.48 -21.08 7.17
CA TYR A 203 8.92 -19.96 8.00
C TYR A 203 9.19 -20.46 9.43
N TYR A 204 10.08 -19.78 10.13
CA TYR A 204 10.45 -20.11 11.48
C TYR A 204 11.04 -18.89 12.19
N ASN A 205 10.99 -18.90 13.50
CA ASN A 205 11.75 -17.99 14.33
C ASN A 205 12.92 -18.73 14.95
N VAL A 206 14.07 -18.12 14.97
CA VAL A 206 15.25 -18.63 15.68
C VAL A 206 15.80 -17.57 16.62
N SER A 207 16.01 -17.90 17.87
CA SER A 207 16.70 -17.07 18.84
C SER A 207 18.03 -17.69 19.21
N CYS A 208 19.05 -16.84 19.36
CA CYS A 208 20.37 -17.23 19.78
C CYS A 208 20.66 -16.67 21.16
N SER A 209 21.08 -17.53 22.10
CA SER A 209 21.56 -17.17 23.42
C SER A 209 22.98 -17.68 23.60
N ILE A 210 23.80 -16.95 24.33
CA ILE A 210 25.22 -17.26 24.54
C ILE A 210 25.57 -17.30 26.02
N GLU A 211 26.58 -18.07 26.36
CA GLU A 211 27.19 -18.11 27.68
C GLU A 211 28.73 -18.00 27.55
N ASP A 212 29.33 -17.11 28.31
CA ASP A 212 30.77 -16.91 28.40
C ASP A 212 31.26 -16.95 29.84
N ASP A 213 32.55 -16.78 30.09
CA ASP A 213 33.15 -16.84 31.43
C ASP A 213 32.52 -15.86 32.46
N ASN A 214 31.98 -14.73 32.00
CA ASN A 214 31.30 -13.75 32.84
C ASN A 214 29.84 -14.09 33.13
N LEU A 215 29.23 -14.90 32.26
CA LEU A 215 27.83 -15.24 32.29
C LEU A 215 27.57 -16.70 32.65
N SER A 216 28.47 -17.31 33.44
CA SER A 216 28.38 -18.72 33.83
C SER A 216 27.00 -19.05 34.45
N ASN A 217 26.40 -20.15 33.98
CA ASN A 217 25.02 -20.55 34.28
C ASN A 217 23.92 -19.58 33.85
N ARG A 218 24.18 -18.68 32.90
CA ARG A 218 23.22 -17.71 32.40
C ARG A 218 23.39 -17.54 30.91
N PHE A 219 22.29 -17.72 30.15
CA PHE A 219 22.26 -17.39 28.75
C PHE A 219 21.89 -15.92 28.54
N GLU A 220 22.70 -15.22 27.75
CA GLU A 220 22.37 -13.91 27.25
C GLU A 220 21.90 -14.02 25.83
N GLN A 221 20.75 -13.42 25.53
CA GLN A 221 20.18 -13.48 24.19
C GLN A 221 21.01 -12.64 23.24
N ALA A 222 21.69 -13.28 22.29
CA ALA A 222 22.45 -12.62 21.24
C ALA A 222 21.55 -12.02 20.14
N GLY A 223 20.31 -12.52 20.01
CA GLY A 223 19.35 -11.97 19.07
C GLY A 223 18.22 -12.91 18.74
N LYS A 224 17.23 -12.38 18.02
CA LYS A 224 16.17 -13.16 17.36
C LYS A 224 16.21 -12.88 15.90
N SER A 225 16.05 -13.89 15.08
CA SER A 225 15.90 -13.75 13.64
C SER A 225 14.78 -14.64 13.13
N GLN A 226 14.34 -14.34 11.96
CA GLN A 226 13.28 -15.04 11.27
C GLN A 226 13.82 -15.52 9.95
N GLY A 227 13.57 -16.76 9.59
CA GLY A 227 14.02 -17.38 8.36
C GLY A 227 12.85 -17.79 7.48
N THR A 228 13.18 -18.06 6.24
CA THR A 228 12.19 -18.40 5.22
C THR A 228 12.69 -19.53 4.35
N GLY A 229 11.77 -20.24 3.73
CA GLY A 229 12.03 -21.31 2.80
C GLY A 229 13.01 -20.97 1.70
N THR A 230 13.46 -21.86 0.97
CA THR A 230 14.58 -21.84 0.08
C THR A 230 15.87 -21.33 0.70
N TYR A 231 16.89 -21.41 0.75
CA TYR A 231 18.17 -21.05 1.33
C TYR A 231 18.15 -19.66 1.99
N SER A 232 18.26 -19.61 3.31
CA SER A 232 18.46 -18.38 4.06
C SER A 232 19.74 -18.40 4.89
N SER A 233 20.48 -17.29 4.84
CA SER A 233 21.62 -17.03 5.70
C SER A 233 21.18 -16.12 6.83
N ILE A 234 21.14 -16.62 8.06
CA ILE A 234 20.75 -15.87 9.24
C ILE A 234 21.99 -15.48 10.03
N ARG A 235 22.09 -14.21 10.36
CA ARG A 235 23.22 -13.65 11.09
C ARG A 235 22.79 -13.16 12.47
N PHE A 236 23.46 -13.65 13.51
CA PHE A 236 23.38 -13.14 14.85
C PHE A 236 24.61 -12.28 15.17
N SER A 237 24.36 -11.13 15.79
CA SER A 237 25.41 -10.30 16.38
C SER A 237 25.58 -10.76 17.82
N MET A 238 26.72 -11.30 18.13
CA MET A 238 27.11 -11.76 19.47
C MET A 238 28.08 -10.73 20.09
N LEU A 239 28.06 -10.58 21.38
CA LEU A 239 28.97 -9.70 22.12
C LEU A 239 29.51 -10.45 23.33
N PRO A 240 30.28 -11.54 23.15
CA PRO A 240 30.91 -12.22 24.25
C PRO A 240 31.95 -11.30 24.90
N TYR A 241 31.98 -11.27 26.22
CA TYR A 241 32.97 -10.48 26.98
C TYR A 241 34.28 -11.23 27.17
N GLN A 242 34.19 -12.57 27.19
CA GLN A 242 35.34 -13.47 27.32
C GLN A 242 35.13 -14.70 26.47
N THR A 243 35.82 -15.80 26.77
CA THR A 243 35.72 -17.05 25.99
C THR A 243 34.28 -17.54 25.94
N LEU A 244 33.78 -17.79 24.75
CA LEU A 244 32.43 -18.28 24.51
C LEU A 244 32.41 -19.81 24.74
N HIS A 245 31.58 -20.26 25.66
CA HIS A 245 31.45 -21.67 26.03
C HIS A 245 30.24 -22.36 25.48
N THR A 246 29.11 -21.65 25.43
CA THR A 246 27.84 -22.23 25.01
C THR A 246 27.10 -21.33 24.07
N VAL A 247 26.54 -21.93 23.00
CA VAL A 247 25.58 -21.28 22.14
C VAL A 247 24.32 -22.11 22.14
N GLN A 248 23.18 -21.47 22.38
CA GLN A 248 21.87 -22.10 22.31
C GLN A 248 21.04 -21.47 21.22
N LEU A 249 20.55 -22.28 20.29
CA LEU A 249 19.67 -21.91 19.21
C LEU A 249 18.27 -22.48 19.47
N GLN A 250 17.29 -21.61 19.68
CA GLN A 250 15.91 -22.03 19.90
C GLN A 250 15.07 -21.74 18.65
N PHE A 251 14.56 -22.78 18.03
CA PHE A 251 13.64 -22.70 16.89
C PHE A 251 12.21 -22.77 17.39
N THR A 252 11.39 -21.81 16.96
CA THR A 252 9.96 -21.71 17.30
C THR A 252 9.15 -21.37 16.05
N ASP A 253 7.84 -21.64 16.10
CA ASP A 253 6.94 -21.42 14.96
C ASP A 253 7.37 -22.12 13.67
N VAL A 254 8.06 -23.25 13.79
CA VAL A 254 8.47 -24.07 12.61
C VAL A 254 7.24 -24.70 12.01
N ASN A 255 6.92 -24.32 10.77
CA ASN A 255 5.71 -24.77 10.07
C ASN A 255 5.94 -25.86 9.03
N ALA A 256 7.20 -26.10 8.62
CA ALA A 256 7.60 -27.15 7.70
C ALA A 256 9.03 -27.58 7.96
N ALA A 257 9.45 -28.70 7.38
CA ALA A 257 10.81 -29.23 7.53
C ALA A 257 11.87 -28.27 6.98
N LEU A 258 12.93 -28.06 7.73
CA LEU A 258 14.10 -27.27 7.34
C LEU A 258 15.39 -28.01 7.66
N VAL A 259 16.47 -27.62 6.97
CA VAL A 259 17.79 -28.23 7.13
C VAL A 259 18.81 -27.16 7.47
N LEU A 260 19.45 -27.26 8.62
CA LEU A 260 20.60 -26.44 8.98
C LEU A 260 21.85 -27.10 8.38
N HIS A 261 22.42 -26.46 7.35
CA HIS A 261 23.58 -27.00 6.63
C HIS A 261 24.89 -26.71 7.34
N ASN A 262 25.07 -25.50 7.83
CA ASN A 262 26.25 -25.10 8.61
C ASN A 262 25.96 -23.90 9.48
N GLY A 263 26.82 -23.72 10.46
CA GLY A 263 26.96 -22.51 11.25
C GLY A 263 28.42 -22.09 11.26
N THR A 264 28.70 -20.81 11.08
CA THR A 264 30.07 -20.28 11.09
C THR A 264 30.18 -19.04 11.98
N PHE A 265 31.22 -19.05 12.82
CA PHE A 265 31.60 -17.87 13.59
C PHE A 265 32.47 -16.95 12.75
N HIS A 266 32.24 -15.65 12.84
CA HIS A 266 32.97 -14.63 12.10
C HIS A 266 33.42 -13.49 13.02
N THR A 267 34.63 -13.02 12.84
CA THR A 267 35.13 -11.80 13.51
C THR A 267 34.59 -10.52 12.83
N ALA A 268 34.26 -10.59 11.53
CA ALA A 268 33.69 -9.48 10.76
C ALA A 268 32.59 -9.99 9.83
N VAL A 269 31.66 -9.11 9.50
CA VAL A 269 30.62 -9.37 8.48
C VAL A 269 31.27 -9.55 7.11
N PRO A 270 30.98 -10.63 6.36
CA PRO A 270 31.44 -10.78 5.00
C PRO A 270 31.03 -9.62 4.12
N TYR A 271 31.92 -9.19 3.24
CA TYR A 271 31.62 -8.13 2.27
C TYR A 271 30.54 -8.57 1.28
N GLN A 272 29.44 -7.81 1.22
CA GLN A 272 28.34 -8.07 0.27
C GLN A 272 27.80 -6.76 -0.27
N PHE A 273 28.13 -6.43 -1.53
CA PHE A 273 27.61 -5.25 -2.20
C PHE A 273 26.10 -5.35 -2.44
N SER A 274 25.32 -4.41 -1.89
CA SER A 274 23.86 -4.37 -2.10
C SER A 274 23.49 -3.51 -3.31
N ALA A 275 23.28 -4.17 -4.46
CA ALA A 275 22.83 -3.49 -5.67
C ALA A 275 21.47 -2.78 -5.46
N ALA A 276 20.55 -3.38 -4.73
CA ALA A 276 19.24 -2.81 -4.44
C ALA A 276 19.36 -1.50 -3.66
N ARG A 277 20.17 -1.45 -2.61
CA ARG A 277 20.43 -0.24 -1.81
C ARG A 277 21.12 0.84 -2.64
N PHE A 278 22.14 0.46 -3.43
CA PHE A 278 22.83 1.38 -4.33
C PHE A 278 21.84 2.06 -5.28
N PHE A 279 21.02 1.31 -6.01
CA PHE A 279 20.05 1.89 -6.94
C PHE A 279 18.97 2.70 -6.24
N LEU A 280 18.49 2.28 -5.08
CA LEU A 280 17.51 3.03 -4.30
C LEU A 280 18.02 4.41 -3.94
N ILE A 281 19.23 4.50 -3.39
CA ILE A 281 19.85 5.78 -3.00
C ILE A 281 20.11 6.65 -4.24
N VAL A 282 20.66 6.07 -5.32
CA VAL A 282 20.92 6.79 -6.57
C VAL A 282 19.62 7.35 -7.15
N ILE A 283 18.57 6.56 -7.27
CA ILE A 283 17.28 7.00 -7.81
C ILE A 283 16.71 8.16 -6.97
N ILE A 284 16.70 8.03 -5.65
CA ILE A 284 16.20 9.08 -4.75
C ILE A 284 17.01 10.37 -4.95
N ALA A 285 18.35 10.29 -4.96
CA ALA A 285 19.23 11.45 -5.14
C ALA A 285 19.08 12.11 -6.53
N LEU A 286 18.89 11.29 -7.57
CA LEU A 286 18.63 11.78 -8.93
C LEU A 286 17.28 12.50 -9.03
N VAL A 287 16.22 11.94 -8.44
CA VAL A 287 14.88 12.58 -8.41
C VAL A 287 14.95 13.92 -7.67
N LEU A 288 15.60 13.98 -6.50
CA LEU A 288 15.77 15.23 -5.74
C LEU A 288 16.57 16.26 -6.53
N THR A 289 17.63 15.83 -7.21
CA THR A 289 18.47 16.68 -8.07
C THR A 289 17.67 17.18 -9.28
N ALA A 290 16.89 16.34 -9.93
CA ALA A 290 16.00 16.73 -11.02
C ALA A 290 14.96 17.77 -10.56
N CYS A 291 14.33 17.54 -9.42
CA CYS A 291 13.37 18.49 -8.83
C CYS A 291 13.95 19.88 -8.65
N LYS A 292 15.24 19.96 -8.22
CA LYS A 292 15.98 21.23 -8.05
C LYS A 292 16.40 21.81 -9.41
N GLN A 293 17.04 21.01 -10.26
CA GLN A 293 17.65 21.45 -11.52
C GLN A 293 16.61 21.95 -12.53
N PHE A 294 15.50 21.21 -12.67
CA PHE A 294 14.42 21.52 -13.62
C PHE A 294 13.32 22.37 -13.00
N ARG A 295 13.52 22.87 -11.77
CA ARG A 295 12.56 23.71 -11.06
C ARG A 295 11.15 23.12 -11.03
N ILE A 296 11.03 21.78 -10.85
CA ILE A 296 9.75 21.03 -10.89
C ILE A 296 8.78 21.58 -9.84
N TRP A 297 9.27 22.08 -8.71
CA TRP A 297 8.49 22.76 -7.68
C TRP A 297 7.67 23.96 -8.18
N ASN A 298 8.13 24.61 -9.26
CA ASN A 298 7.44 25.77 -9.83
C ASN A 298 6.29 25.40 -10.78
N ILE A 299 6.23 24.12 -11.19
CA ILE A 299 5.19 23.65 -12.11
C ILE A 299 3.85 23.61 -11.38
N ARG A 300 2.86 24.36 -11.88
CA ARG A 300 1.51 24.40 -11.32
C ARG A 300 0.57 23.51 -12.14
N TYR A 301 -0.20 22.66 -11.45
CA TYR A 301 -1.14 21.75 -12.08
C TYR A 301 -2.17 22.51 -12.94
N ARG A 302 -2.38 22.02 -14.16
CA ARG A 302 -3.40 22.51 -15.09
C ARG A 302 -4.22 21.32 -15.57
N ALA A 303 -5.51 21.29 -15.25
CA ALA A 303 -6.38 20.14 -15.52
C ALA A 303 -6.56 19.82 -17.02
N HIS A 304 -6.34 20.79 -17.91
CA HIS A 304 -6.43 20.61 -19.38
C HIS A 304 -5.07 20.32 -20.05
N SER A 305 -3.98 20.28 -19.28
CA SER A 305 -2.66 19.94 -19.81
C SER A 305 -2.52 18.44 -19.93
N TRP A 306 -2.34 17.91 -21.12
CA TRP A 306 -2.14 16.49 -21.34
C TRP A 306 -0.88 15.96 -20.63
N LYS A 307 0.20 16.77 -20.57
CA LYS A 307 1.45 16.44 -19.85
C LYS A 307 1.20 16.21 -18.35
N HIS A 308 0.40 17.08 -17.73
CA HIS A 308 0.06 16.93 -16.33
C HIS A 308 -0.89 15.76 -16.07
N ASN A 309 -1.81 15.51 -16.99
CA ASN A 309 -2.69 14.33 -16.89
C ASN A 309 -1.92 13.03 -17.11
N LEU A 310 -0.92 13.02 -17.99
CA LEU A 310 0.00 11.89 -18.14
C LEU A 310 0.79 11.62 -16.86
N ALA A 311 1.33 12.68 -16.21
CA ALA A 311 2.02 12.50 -14.92
C ALA A 311 1.10 11.91 -13.85
N VAL A 312 -0.16 12.35 -13.78
CA VAL A 312 -1.16 11.77 -12.88
C VAL A 312 -1.45 10.30 -13.24
N LEU A 313 -1.58 9.99 -14.53
CA LEU A 313 -1.82 8.63 -15.02
C LEU A 313 -0.65 7.69 -14.68
N VAL A 314 0.60 8.15 -14.89
CA VAL A 314 1.80 7.41 -14.49
C VAL A 314 1.83 7.16 -12.98
N THR A 315 1.45 8.16 -12.17
CA THR A 315 1.35 7.99 -10.71
C THR A 315 0.26 6.97 -10.34
N LEU A 316 -0.90 7.02 -11.02
CA LEU A 316 -1.97 6.04 -10.84
C LEU A 316 -1.46 4.61 -11.12
N PHE A 317 -0.89 4.39 -12.29
CA PHE A 317 -0.33 3.07 -12.65
C PHE A 317 0.83 2.65 -11.74
N GLY A 318 1.63 3.59 -11.25
CA GLY A 318 2.66 3.31 -10.25
C GLY A 318 2.08 2.79 -8.94
N CYS A 319 1.00 3.40 -8.43
CA CYS A 319 0.32 2.91 -7.24
C CYS A 319 -0.32 1.53 -7.47
N MET A 320 -1.00 1.33 -8.60
CA MET A 320 -1.58 0.05 -8.98
C MET A 320 -0.50 -1.03 -9.10
N ALA A 321 0.55 -0.77 -9.85
CA ALA A 321 1.67 -1.71 -10.02
C ALA A 321 2.34 -2.06 -8.69
N SER A 322 2.39 -1.14 -7.72
CA SER A 322 2.95 -1.43 -6.38
C SER A 322 2.10 -2.44 -5.62
N VAL A 323 0.77 -2.35 -5.70
CA VAL A 323 -0.16 -3.32 -5.08
C VAL A 323 -0.01 -4.69 -5.74
N LEU A 324 -0.04 -4.73 -7.07
CA LEU A 324 0.14 -5.99 -7.81
C LEU A 324 1.50 -6.64 -7.54
N ALA A 325 2.59 -5.85 -7.60
CA ALA A 325 3.94 -6.36 -7.36
C ALA A 325 4.11 -6.98 -5.97
N PHE A 326 3.38 -6.46 -4.98
CA PHE A 326 3.40 -6.98 -3.63
C PHE A 326 2.69 -8.34 -3.51
N ARG A 327 1.66 -8.58 -4.35
CA ARG A 327 0.81 -9.78 -4.29
C ARG A 327 1.13 -10.82 -5.37
N VAL A 328 1.79 -10.42 -6.47
CA VAL A 328 2.09 -11.33 -7.61
C VAL A 328 2.70 -12.67 -7.21
N PRO A 329 3.60 -12.75 -6.19
CA PRO A 329 4.16 -14.04 -5.79
C PRO A 329 3.12 -15.10 -5.36
N GLU A 330 1.95 -14.65 -4.86
CA GLU A 330 0.87 -15.53 -4.39
C GLU A 330 -0.29 -15.67 -5.37
N LEU A 331 -0.26 -14.93 -6.49
CA LEU A 331 -1.36 -14.95 -7.45
C LEU A 331 -1.12 -16.02 -8.51
N GLU A 332 -1.91 -17.06 -8.47
CA GLU A 332 -1.95 -18.03 -9.55
C GLU A 332 -2.65 -17.45 -10.80
N PRO A 333 -2.23 -17.83 -12.02
CA PRO A 333 -2.83 -17.31 -13.24
C PRO A 333 -4.31 -17.67 -13.37
N LEU A 334 -5.16 -16.70 -13.70
CA LEU A 334 -6.58 -16.94 -14.01
C LEU A 334 -6.74 -17.59 -15.39
N PRO A 335 -7.78 -18.44 -15.64
CA PRO A 335 -8.83 -18.82 -14.69
C PRO A 335 -8.43 -19.97 -13.75
N ILE A 336 -8.68 -19.78 -12.47
CA ILE A 336 -8.46 -20.78 -11.44
C ILE A 336 -9.71 -20.84 -10.56
N SER A 337 -9.98 -22.00 -9.97
CA SER A 337 -11.07 -22.20 -9.01
C SER A 337 -10.49 -22.43 -7.62
N GLU A 338 -10.88 -21.57 -6.67
CA GLU A 338 -10.60 -21.79 -5.26
C GLU A 338 -11.61 -22.80 -4.69
N PRO A 339 -11.20 -23.68 -3.78
CA PRO A 339 -12.12 -24.54 -3.05
C PRO A 339 -13.16 -23.74 -2.27
N ILE A 340 -14.38 -24.25 -2.22
CA ILE A 340 -15.44 -23.66 -1.38
C ILE A 340 -15.29 -24.24 0.02
N ASP A 341 -14.69 -23.48 0.91
CA ASP A 341 -14.43 -23.87 2.29
C ASP A 341 -14.82 -22.78 3.30
N VAL A 342 -14.69 -23.10 4.58
CA VAL A 342 -15.04 -22.20 5.70
C VAL A 342 -14.15 -20.96 5.79
N ASN A 343 -13.01 -20.93 5.09
CA ASN A 343 -12.11 -19.78 5.09
C ASN A 343 -12.56 -18.70 4.11
N ASN A 344 -13.25 -19.09 3.02
CA ASN A 344 -13.79 -18.18 2.03
C ASN A 344 -15.31 -18.01 2.14
N VAL A 345 -15.75 -17.15 3.05
CA VAL A 345 -17.16 -16.86 3.32
C VAL A 345 -17.93 -16.35 2.08
N TYR A 346 -17.23 -15.69 1.15
CA TYR A 346 -17.83 -15.16 -0.08
C TYR A 346 -18.07 -16.26 -1.11
N ALA A 347 -17.15 -17.22 -1.22
CA ALA A 347 -17.35 -18.43 -2.03
C ALA A 347 -18.51 -19.27 -1.52
N MET A 348 -18.60 -19.48 -0.21
CA MET A 348 -19.74 -20.16 0.41
C MET A 348 -21.07 -19.41 0.21
N THR A 349 -21.04 -18.07 0.24
CA THR A 349 -22.25 -17.26 -0.05
C THR A 349 -22.65 -17.38 -1.52
N LEU A 350 -21.69 -17.42 -2.46
CA LEU A 350 -21.95 -17.69 -3.87
C LEU A 350 -22.62 -19.06 -4.05
N ASP A 351 -22.07 -20.10 -3.43
CA ASP A 351 -22.62 -21.47 -3.50
C ASP A 351 -24.06 -21.52 -2.96
N ALA A 352 -24.30 -20.88 -1.82
CA ALA A 352 -25.65 -20.76 -1.26
C ALA A 352 -26.63 -20.08 -2.25
N TRP A 353 -26.21 -19.00 -2.90
CA TRP A 353 -27.06 -18.29 -3.88
C TRP A 353 -27.31 -19.12 -5.14
N GLU A 354 -26.33 -19.88 -5.63
CA GLU A 354 -26.52 -20.79 -6.78
C GLU A 354 -27.49 -21.93 -6.45
N LYS A 355 -27.55 -22.36 -5.17
CA LYS A 355 -28.53 -23.34 -4.66
C LYS A 355 -29.90 -22.73 -4.33
N GLY A 356 -30.09 -21.42 -4.50
CA GLY A 356 -31.33 -20.71 -4.21
C GLY A 356 -31.60 -20.52 -2.71
N GLN A 357 -30.56 -20.60 -1.85
CA GLN A 357 -30.66 -20.42 -0.41
C GLN A 357 -29.83 -19.25 0.09
N THR A 358 -30.00 -18.83 1.34
CA THR A 358 -29.28 -17.73 1.97
C THR A 358 -28.38 -18.18 3.12
N ASN A 359 -28.63 -19.36 3.66
CA ASN A 359 -27.79 -20.02 4.66
C ASN A 359 -26.69 -20.83 3.98
N MET A 360 -25.58 -21.01 4.66
CA MET A 360 -24.47 -21.84 4.20
C MET A 360 -24.67 -23.32 4.55
N ASP A 361 -24.09 -24.20 3.76
CA ASP A 361 -24.10 -25.64 3.99
C ASP A 361 -23.04 -26.00 5.06
N LEU A 362 -23.27 -25.49 6.26
CA LEU A 362 -22.46 -25.79 7.44
C LEU A 362 -23.36 -26.43 8.51
N THR A 363 -22.97 -27.61 8.98
CA THR A 363 -23.73 -28.33 10.02
C THR A 363 -23.25 -27.85 11.41
N PRO A 364 -24.16 -27.30 12.24
CA PRO A 364 -23.82 -27.01 13.64
C PRO A 364 -23.54 -28.30 14.43
N SER A 365 -22.71 -28.23 15.44
CA SER A 365 -22.52 -29.34 16.36
C SER A 365 -23.77 -29.61 17.22
N GLU A 366 -23.90 -30.83 17.71
CA GLU A 366 -25.05 -31.19 18.56
C GLU A 366 -25.13 -30.38 19.84
N GLU A 367 -23.94 -30.08 20.41
CA GLU A 367 -23.82 -29.25 21.62
C GLU A 367 -24.28 -27.83 21.34
N LEU A 368 -23.96 -27.28 20.15
CA LEU A 368 -24.37 -25.94 19.75
C LEU A 368 -25.90 -25.88 19.53
N LEU A 369 -26.47 -26.92 18.94
CA LEU A 369 -27.94 -27.04 18.75
C LEU A 369 -28.71 -27.04 20.07
N GLN A 370 -28.12 -27.56 21.14
CA GLN A 370 -28.72 -27.64 22.46
C GLN A 370 -28.46 -26.40 23.33
N SER A 371 -27.60 -25.47 22.88
CA SER A 371 -27.26 -24.26 23.63
C SER A 371 -28.39 -23.23 23.60
N GLU A 372 -28.90 -22.83 24.76
CA GLU A 372 -29.92 -21.78 24.91
C GLU A 372 -29.38 -20.37 24.60
N THR A 373 -28.13 -20.15 24.88
CA THR A 373 -27.45 -18.86 24.68
C THR A 373 -26.14 -19.02 23.95
N PRO A 374 -26.13 -19.37 22.65
CA PRO A 374 -24.94 -19.70 21.88
C PRO A 374 -24.02 -18.52 21.65
N TYR A 375 -24.49 -17.28 21.87
CA TYR A 375 -23.70 -16.06 21.64
C TYR A 375 -22.81 -15.67 22.83
N ASP A 376 -23.08 -16.23 24.00
CA ASP A 376 -22.23 -16.04 25.17
C ASP A 376 -21.04 -16.98 25.13
N ASN A 377 -19.83 -16.43 25.21
CA ASN A 377 -18.61 -17.20 25.11
C ASN A 377 -18.46 -18.24 26.24
N SER A 378 -18.94 -17.92 27.46
CA SER A 378 -18.91 -18.82 28.60
C SER A 378 -19.70 -20.12 28.35
N ASN A 379 -20.71 -20.09 27.49
CA ASN A 379 -21.57 -21.26 27.18
C ASN A 379 -21.06 -22.06 25.97
N ARG A 380 -19.92 -21.66 25.39
CA ARG A 380 -19.29 -22.31 24.23
C ARG A 380 -17.96 -22.96 24.56
N GLU A 381 -17.56 -23.03 25.82
CA GLU A 381 -16.31 -23.67 26.21
C GLU A 381 -16.38 -25.18 25.86
N GLY A 382 -15.46 -25.64 25.02
CA GLY A 382 -15.44 -27.01 24.51
C GLY A 382 -16.44 -27.32 23.37
N VAL A 383 -17.30 -26.36 22.98
CA VAL A 383 -18.27 -26.55 21.90
C VAL A 383 -17.66 -26.16 20.56
N TYR A 384 -17.72 -27.06 19.58
CA TYR A 384 -17.28 -26.73 18.22
C TYR A 384 -18.28 -25.82 17.51
N TYR A 385 -17.79 -24.72 16.93
CA TYR A 385 -18.59 -23.81 16.09
C TYR A 385 -17.73 -23.18 14.99
N ASN A 386 -18.38 -22.76 13.93
CA ASN A 386 -17.70 -22.03 12.85
C ASN A 386 -17.46 -20.58 13.26
N TRP A 387 -16.18 -20.25 13.40
CA TRP A 387 -15.71 -18.93 13.83
C TRP A 387 -16.10 -17.83 12.85
N ASP A 388 -16.63 -16.73 13.41
CA ASP A 388 -16.94 -15.52 12.68
C ASP A 388 -18.02 -15.67 11.58
N TYR A 389 -18.99 -16.55 11.84
CA TYR A 389 -20.26 -16.64 11.10
C TYR A 389 -21.43 -16.18 11.98
N ALA A 390 -22.48 -15.68 11.36
CA ALA A 390 -23.74 -15.44 12.08
C ALA A 390 -24.49 -16.76 12.21
N TYR A 391 -24.86 -17.13 13.44
CA TYR A 391 -25.62 -18.32 13.72
C TYR A 391 -27.07 -17.91 14.11
N TYR A 392 -28.06 -18.28 13.32
CA TYR A 392 -29.46 -17.91 13.55
C TYR A 392 -30.38 -19.04 13.08
N ASN A 393 -31.38 -19.40 13.90
CA ASN A 393 -32.30 -20.49 13.61
C ASN A 393 -31.60 -21.78 13.16
N GLN A 394 -30.58 -22.21 13.93
CA GLN A 394 -29.82 -23.44 13.70
C GLN A 394 -29.07 -23.47 12.34
N LYS A 395 -28.83 -22.31 11.72
CA LYS A 395 -28.15 -22.18 10.44
C LYS A 395 -27.06 -21.12 10.52
N TYR A 396 -26.04 -21.30 9.69
CA TYR A 396 -24.95 -20.33 9.54
C TYR A 396 -25.21 -19.40 8.37
N TYR A 397 -24.90 -18.12 8.54
CA TYR A 397 -25.03 -17.08 7.54
C TYR A 397 -23.78 -16.19 7.47
N CYS A 398 -23.54 -15.61 6.28
CA CYS A 398 -22.60 -14.50 6.15
C CYS A 398 -23.21 -13.22 6.72
N TYR A 399 -22.54 -12.60 7.72
CA TYR A 399 -22.92 -11.27 8.21
C TYR A 399 -22.07 -10.16 7.58
N PHE A 400 -21.00 -10.52 6.86
CA PHE A 400 -20.28 -9.59 6.00
C PHE A 400 -21.17 -9.11 4.86
N GLY A 401 -20.87 -7.93 4.31
CA GLY A 401 -21.70 -7.40 3.24
C GLY A 401 -21.76 -8.32 2.00
N CYS A 402 -22.92 -8.37 1.34
CA CYS A 402 -23.12 -9.18 0.13
C CYS A 402 -22.57 -8.55 -1.16
N ALA A 403 -22.15 -7.28 -1.14
CA ALA A 403 -21.66 -6.61 -2.34
C ALA A 403 -20.40 -7.24 -2.96
N PRO A 404 -19.38 -7.74 -2.22
CA PRO A 404 -18.27 -8.47 -2.83
C PRO A 404 -18.74 -9.67 -3.67
N VAL A 405 -19.72 -10.43 -3.17
CA VAL A 405 -20.29 -11.59 -3.89
C VAL A 405 -20.94 -11.14 -5.18
N ALA A 406 -21.82 -10.14 -5.12
CA ALA A 406 -22.56 -9.64 -6.27
C ALA A 406 -21.65 -8.98 -7.33
N LEU A 407 -20.57 -8.30 -6.93
CA LEU A 407 -19.72 -7.55 -7.83
C LEU A 407 -18.57 -8.37 -8.44
N LEU A 408 -18.06 -9.35 -7.71
CA LEU A 408 -16.86 -10.09 -8.10
C LEU A 408 -17.13 -11.58 -8.32
N TYR A 409 -17.70 -12.26 -7.32
CA TYR A 409 -17.83 -13.72 -7.36
C TYR A 409 -18.89 -14.16 -8.36
N VAL A 410 -20.10 -13.58 -8.34
CA VAL A 410 -21.17 -13.93 -9.29
C VAL A 410 -20.75 -13.69 -10.74
N PRO A 411 -20.22 -12.51 -11.13
CA PRO A 411 -19.79 -12.30 -12.52
C PRO A 411 -18.67 -13.24 -12.95
N TYR A 412 -17.68 -13.49 -12.09
CA TYR A 412 -16.59 -14.40 -12.39
C TYR A 412 -17.08 -15.83 -12.60
N TYR A 413 -17.94 -16.32 -11.69
CA TYR A 413 -18.53 -17.65 -11.78
C TYR A 413 -19.39 -17.82 -13.04
N LYS A 414 -20.24 -16.86 -13.35
CA LYS A 414 -21.09 -16.90 -14.56
C LYS A 414 -20.28 -16.86 -15.87
N LEU A 415 -19.09 -16.25 -15.85
CA LEU A 415 -18.23 -16.14 -17.03
C LEU A 415 -17.29 -17.34 -17.19
N THR A 416 -16.80 -17.92 -16.10
CA THR A 416 -15.72 -18.91 -16.12
C THR A 416 -16.13 -20.29 -15.62
N GLY A 417 -17.24 -20.41 -14.87
CA GLY A 417 -17.63 -21.62 -14.14
C GLY A 417 -16.78 -21.89 -12.88
N ASN A 418 -15.83 -21.00 -12.54
CA ASN A 418 -14.87 -21.15 -11.45
C ASN A 418 -15.19 -20.20 -10.31
N VAL A 419 -14.74 -20.54 -9.10
CA VAL A 419 -14.84 -19.69 -7.91
C VAL A 419 -13.63 -18.75 -7.86
N LEU A 420 -13.89 -17.43 -7.76
CA LEU A 420 -12.81 -16.43 -7.72
C LEU A 420 -11.97 -16.57 -6.44
N PRO A 421 -10.63 -16.69 -6.52
CA PRO A 421 -9.76 -16.69 -5.36
C PRO A 421 -9.84 -15.38 -4.57
N LEU A 422 -9.82 -15.49 -3.23
CA LEU A 422 -9.92 -14.34 -2.33
C LEU A 422 -8.79 -13.33 -2.54
N ASN A 423 -7.58 -13.81 -2.85
CA ASN A 423 -6.42 -12.99 -3.19
C ASN A 423 -6.67 -12.11 -4.43
N TRP A 424 -7.26 -12.69 -5.49
CA TRP A 424 -7.65 -11.95 -6.68
C TRP A 424 -8.79 -10.96 -6.42
N ALA A 425 -9.80 -11.39 -5.67
CA ALA A 425 -10.90 -10.50 -5.29
C ALA A 425 -10.39 -9.27 -4.53
N TYR A 426 -9.44 -9.47 -3.61
CA TYR A 426 -8.76 -8.38 -2.89
C TYR A 426 -8.02 -7.44 -3.84
N CYS A 427 -7.17 -7.97 -4.73
CA CYS A 427 -6.40 -7.17 -5.69
C CYS A 427 -7.31 -6.33 -6.59
N ILE A 428 -8.31 -6.95 -7.20
CA ILE A 428 -9.27 -6.24 -8.09
C ILE A 428 -9.95 -5.09 -7.34
N MET A 429 -10.35 -5.33 -6.10
CA MET A 429 -11.02 -4.30 -5.31
C MET A 429 -10.08 -3.20 -4.85
N ALA A 430 -8.84 -3.52 -4.45
CA ALA A 430 -7.82 -2.54 -4.11
C ALA A 430 -7.52 -1.60 -5.29
N GLU A 431 -7.40 -2.15 -6.50
CA GLU A 431 -7.21 -1.38 -7.73
C GLU A 431 -8.40 -0.45 -8.02
N ALA A 432 -9.63 -0.95 -7.86
CA ALA A 432 -10.84 -0.16 -8.02
C ALA A 432 -10.93 0.99 -7.01
N VAL A 433 -10.50 0.76 -5.76
CA VAL A 433 -10.40 1.80 -4.73
C VAL A 433 -9.39 2.88 -5.13
N ILE A 434 -8.20 2.50 -5.61
CA ILE A 434 -7.17 3.46 -6.04
C ILE A 434 -7.71 4.34 -7.18
N VAL A 435 -8.34 3.75 -8.19
CA VAL A 435 -8.92 4.50 -9.33
C VAL A 435 -9.99 5.49 -8.85
N THR A 436 -10.91 5.05 -7.98
CA THR A 436 -12.00 5.93 -7.49
C THR A 436 -11.49 7.02 -6.55
N LEU A 437 -10.49 6.72 -5.73
CA LEU A 437 -9.80 7.70 -4.88
C LEU A 437 -9.11 8.79 -5.69
N PHE A 438 -8.37 8.42 -6.75
CA PHE A 438 -7.77 9.38 -7.68
C PHE A 438 -8.83 10.28 -8.34
N GLY A 439 -9.91 9.66 -8.83
CA GLY A 439 -11.04 10.38 -9.43
C GLY A 439 -11.67 11.40 -8.45
N LEU A 440 -11.87 10.99 -7.22
CA LEU A 440 -12.41 11.85 -6.15
C LEU A 440 -11.45 13.01 -5.86
N ILE A 441 -10.17 12.74 -5.56
CA ILE A 441 -9.19 13.78 -5.22
C ILE A 441 -9.03 14.77 -6.37
N LEU A 442 -8.90 14.32 -7.62
CA LEU A 442 -8.78 15.21 -8.77
C LEU A 442 -10.02 16.08 -8.97
N THR A 443 -11.21 15.55 -8.71
CA THR A 443 -12.46 16.32 -8.75
C THR A 443 -12.50 17.38 -7.67
N LEU A 444 -12.10 17.02 -6.45
CA LEU A 444 -12.02 17.97 -5.33
C LEU A 444 -10.93 19.03 -5.55
N VAL A 445 -9.77 18.65 -6.09
CA VAL A 445 -8.69 19.59 -6.43
C VAL A 445 -9.14 20.62 -7.46
N ARG A 446 -9.84 20.18 -8.51
CA ARG A 446 -10.41 21.12 -9.52
C ARG A 446 -11.38 22.12 -8.90
N LYS A 447 -12.11 21.71 -7.86
CA LYS A 447 -13.11 22.56 -7.17
C LYS A 447 -12.52 23.47 -6.11
N PHE A 448 -11.61 22.98 -5.32
CA PHE A 448 -11.20 23.62 -4.08
C PHE A 448 -9.79 24.22 -4.15
N CYS A 449 -8.90 23.70 -5.00
CA CYS A 449 -7.51 24.11 -5.08
C CYS A 449 -7.25 25.01 -6.31
N LYS A 450 -6.57 26.14 -6.13
CA LYS A 450 -6.18 27.03 -7.23
C LYS A 450 -4.79 26.67 -7.72
N ARG A 451 -4.68 25.85 -8.78
CA ARG A 451 -3.41 25.47 -9.42
C ARG A 451 -2.32 25.09 -8.42
N PRO A 452 -2.51 24.00 -7.63
CA PRO A 452 -1.50 23.57 -6.67
C PRO A 452 -0.20 23.19 -7.41
N PRO A 453 0.95 23.14 -6.72
CA PRO A 453 2.17 22.56 -7.29
C PRO A 453 1.91 21.14 -7.78
N LEU A 454 2.36 20.81 -8.99
CA LEU A 454 2.12 19.49 -9.58
C LEU A 454 2.73 18.38 -8.71
N ILE A 455 3.96 18.58 -8.24
CA ILE A 455 4.65 17.61 -7.39
C ILE A 455 3.89 17.33 -6.09
N LEU A 456 3.32 18.35 -5.44
CA LEU A 456 2.50 18.15 -4.23
C LEU A 456 1.20 17.42 -4.53
N LEU A 457 0.62 17.64 -5.71
CA LEU A 457 -0.55 16.85 -6.13
C LEU A 457 -0.19 15.37 -6.29
N LEU A 458 0.91 15.05 -6.98
CA LEU A 458 1.35 13.67 -7.19
C LEU A 458 1.70 12.99 -5.86
N LEU A 459 2.49 13.66 -5.00
CA LEU A 459 2.79 13.15 -3.66
C LEU A 459 1.53 13.01 -2.79
N GLY A 460 0.58 13.94 -2.91
CA GLY A 460 -0.69 13.87 -2.21
C GLY A 460 -1.55 12.68 -2.63
N LEU A 461 -1.55 12.33 -3.92
CA LEU A 461 -2.23 11.14 -4.43
C LEU A 461 -1.62 9.86 -3.84
N VAL A 462 -0.28 9.73 -3.88
CA VAL A 462 0.42 8.58 -3.29
C VAL A 462 0.21 8.51 -1.77
N SER A 463 0.34 9.64 -1.08
CA SER A 463 0.11 9.73 0.37
C SER A 463 -1.34 9.40 0.75
N ALA A 464 -2.32 9.76 -0.10
CA ALA A 464 -3.72 9.42 0.14
C ALA A 464 -3.99 7.92 -0.05
N VAL A 465 -3.35 7.26 -1.04
CA VAL A 465 -3.44 5.80 -1.20
C VAL A 465 -2.86 5.10 0.03
N ALA A 466 -1.64 5.45 0.44
CA ALA A 466 -1.03 4.87 1.62
C ALA A 466 -1.85 5.12 2.90
N GLY A 467 -2.19 6.39 3.14
CA GLY A 467 -2.90 6.82 4.36
C GLY A 467 -4.38 6.44 4.40
N SER A 468 -4.99 6.00 3.30
CA SER A 468 -6.37 5.48 3.32
C SER A 468 -6.46 4.07 3.90
N GLY A 469 -5.32 3.38 4.06
CA GLY A 469 -5.26 2.04 4.62
C GLY A 469 -5.43 0.91 3.59
N VAL A 470 -5.55 1.21 2.29
CA VAL A 470 -5.60 0.18 1.23
C VAL A 470 -4.43 -0.80 1.31
N LEU A 471 -3.26 -0.34 1.78
CA LEU A 471 -2.07 -1.17 1.87
C LEU A 471 -2.11 -2.17 3.04
N PHE A 472 -2.86 -1.90 4.12
CA PHE A 472 -2.76 -2.69 5.35
C PHE A 472 -3.31 -4.11 5.24
N GLY A 473 -4.19 -4.38 4.29
CA GLY A 473 -4.65 -5.73 3.98
C GLY A 473 -3.81 -6.49 2.96
N LEU A 474 -2.69 -5.92 2.48
CA LEU A 474 -1.87 -6.59 1.46
C LEU A 474 -1.15 -7.84 1.98
N ASN A 475 -0.79 -7.88 3.25
CA ASN A 475 -0.13 -9.04 3.84
C ASN A 475 -1.07 -10.23 4.00
N TYR A 476 -2.35 -9.96 4.16
CA TYR A 476 -3.34 -10.98 4.47
C TYR A 476 -4.67 -10.66 3.81
N SER A 477 -5.02 -11.45 2.80
CA SER A 477 -6.34 -11.37 2.15
C SER A 477 -7.35 -12.10 2.99
N ASP A 478 -8.08 -11.38 3.80
CA ASP A 478 -9.13 -11.93 4.64
C ASP A 478 -10.53 -11.44 4.26
N ARG A 479 -11.52 -12.11 4.84
CA ARG A 479 -12.93 -11.77 4.69
C ARG A 479 -13.26 -10.34 5.12
N TYR A 480 -12.53 -9.78 6.09
CA TYR A 480 -12.77 -8.44 6.63
C TYR A 480 -12.28 -7.35 5.68
N HIS A 481 -11.07 -7.48 5.18
CA HIS A 481 -10.47 -6.46 4.32
C HIS A 481 -11.15 -6.36 2.97
N LEU A 482 -11.62 -7.46 2.38
CA LEU A 482 -12.38 -7.42 1.13
C LEU A 482 -13.69 -6.65 1.29
N CYS A 483 -14.40 -6.85 2.40
CA CYS A 483 -15.62 -6.11 2.73
C CYS A 483 -15.32 -4.60 2.90
N ILE A 484 -14.25 -4.24 3.61
CA ILE A 484 -13.82 -2.85 3.82
C ILE A 484 -13.47 -2.19 2.49
N LEU A 485 -12.65 -2.84 1.65
CA LEU A 485 -12.27 -2.30 0.33
C LEU A 485 -13.49 -2.09 -0.58
N THR A 486 -14.43 -3.02 -0.57
CA THR A 486 -15.67 -2.87 -1.35
C THR A 486 -16.52 -1.70 -0.85
N GLY A 487 -16.56 -1.50 0.47
CA GLY A 487 -17.19 -0.33 1.08
C GLY A 487 -16.49 0.98 0.71
N MET A 488 -15.15 1.01 0.74
CA MET A 488 -14.33 2.16 0.32
C MET A 488 -14.53 2.49 -1.17
N PHE A 489 -14.55 1.48 -2.03
CA PHE A 489 -14.83 1.65 -3.46
C PHE A 489 -16.20 2.30 -3.67
N GLY A 490 -17.24 1.77 -3.03
CA GLY A 490 -18.59 2.33 -3.10
C GLY A 490 -18.64 3.78 -2.60
N LEU A 491 -18.02 4.07 -1.45
CA LEU A 491 -17.95 5.41 -0.86
C LEU A 491 -17.23 6.40 -1.79
N PHE A 492 -16.03 6.06 -2.27
CA PHE A 492 -15.28 6.94 -3.15
C PHE A 492 -16.00 7.15 -4.48
N LEU A 493 -16.62 6.12 -5.03
CA LEU A 493 -17.43 6.22 -6.25
C LEU A 493 -18.63 7.17 -6.03
N SER A 494 -19.34 6.99 -4.93
CA SER A 494 -20.49 7.82 -4.56
C SER A 494 -20.10 9.30 -4.41
N LEU A 495 -19.05 9.57 -3.63
CA LEU A 495 -18.56 10.94 -3.42
C LEU A 495 -17.99 11.55 -4.71
N TRP A 496 -17.18 10.80 -5.47
CA TRP A 496 -16.61 11.27 -6.72
C TRP A 496 -17.68 11.71 -7.71
N MET A 497 -18.64 10.84 -7.99
CA MET A 497 -19.71 11.09 -8.94
C MET A 497 -20.68 12.17 -8.43
N GLY A 498 -21.01 12.18 -7.15
CA GLY A 498 -21.81 13.20 -6.51
C GLY A 498 -21.19 14.60 -6.62
N PHE A 499 -19.90 14.72 -6.30
CA PHE A 499 -19.17 15.98 -6.49
C PHE A 499 -18.99 16.35 -7.96
N ALA A 500 -18.77 15.40 -8.86
CA ALA A 500 -18.67 15.65 -10.29
C ALA A 500 -19.99 16.16 -10.91
N ALA A 501 -21.13 15.68 -10.40
CA ALA A 501 -22.45 16.13 -10.84
C ALA A 501 -22.70 17.63 -10.59
N MET A 502 -22.02 18.23 -9.60
CA MET A 502 -22.09 19.68 -9.36
C MET A 502 -21.44 20.51 -10.47
N ASP A 503 -20.41 19.97 -11.16
CA ASP A 503 -19.59 20.72 -12.10
C ASP A 503 -20.27 20.92 -13.47
N SER A 504 -21.26 20.12 -13.79
CA SER A 504 -21.86 20.08 -15.11
C SER A 504 -22.47 21.42 -15.60
N SER A 505 -22.60 22.40 -14.72
CA SER A 505 -23.16 23.72 -15.06
C SER A 505 -22.20 24.90 -14.78
N TYR A 506 -21.07 24.68 -14.13
CA TYR A 506 -20.11 25.75 -13.83
C TYR A 506 -19.24 26.08 -15.04
N ALA A 507 -19.00 25.10 -15.91
CA ALA A 507 -18.20 25.26 -17.12
C ALA A 507 -18.81 26.26 -18.12
N VAL A 508 -20.14 26.27 -18.26
CA VAL A 508 -20.84 27.22 -19.17
C VAL A 508 -20.74 28.66 -18.70
N ARG A 509 -20.82 28.89 -17.39
CA ARG A 509 -20.70 30.22 -16.81
C ARG A 509 -19.28 30.76 -16.91
N THR A 510 -18.29 29.90 -16.71
CA THR A 510 -16.87 30.26 -16.79
C THR A 510 -16.46 30.58 -18.22
N THR A 511 -16.94 29.81 -19.19
CA THR A 511 -16.66 30.05 -20.61
C THR A 511 -17.33 31.35 -21.10
N LYS A 512 -18.59 31.63 -20.71
CA LYS A 512 -19.24 32.92 -20.97
C LYS A 512 -18.57 34.10 -20.26
N GLN A 513 -18.14 33.93 -18.99
CA GLN A 513 -17.44 34.96 -18.25
C GLN A 513 -16.03 35.24 -18.80
N LEU A 514 -15.30 34.17 -19.18
CA LEU A 514 -13.99 34.27 -19.79
C LEU A 514 -14.09 34.93 -21.19
N ARG A 515 -15.14 34.62 -21.95
CA ARG A 515 -15.41 35.26 -23.25
C ARG A 515 -15.79 36.75 -23.08
N LYS A 516 -16.58 37.08 -22.05
CA LYS A 516 -16.93 38.48 -21.72
C LYS A 516 -15.70 39.26 -21.24
N LEU A 517 -14.81 38.61 -20.46
CA LEU A 517 -13.55 39.18 -19.98
C LEU A 517 -12.50 39.29 -21.09
N SER A 518 -12.42 38.31 -22.00
CA SER A 518 -11.52 38.39 -23.15
C SER A 518 -11.98 39.45 -24.16
N LEU A 519 -13.31 39.60 -24.39
CA LEU A 519 -13.89 40.67 -25.19
C LEU A 519 -13.72 42.05 -24.55
N GLN A 520 -13.80 42.15 -23.19
CA GLN A 520 -13.53 43.40 -22.49
C GLN A 520 -12.04 43.78 -22.49
N ARG A 521 -11.13 42.78 -22.41
CA ARG A 521 -9.67 43.00 -22.56
C ARG A 521 -9.30 43.38 -24.01
N ALA A 522 -9.84 42.67 -25.00
CA ALA A 522 -9.63 43.03 -26.40
C ALA A 522 -10.15 44.45 -26.76
N LYS A 523 -11.26 44.92 -26.16
CA LYS A 523 -11.74 46.29 -26.30
C LYS A 523 -10.88 47.31 -25.54
N LYS A 524 -10.09 46.90 -24.55
CA LYS A 524 -9.23 47.78 -23.75
C LYS A 524 -7.81 47.89 -24.32
N ASP A 525 -7.34 46.84 -25.00
CA ASP A 525 -5.96 46.77 -25.54
C ASP A 525 -5.84 47.17 -27.02
N ASN A 526 -6.93 47.34 -27.76
CA ASN A 526 -6.88 47.65 -29.18
C ASN A 526 -7.81 48.81 -29.56
N GLY A 527 -7.20 49.98 -29.84
CA GLY A 527 -7.74 50.98 -30.72
C GLY A 527 -7.54 50.64 -32.20
N GLU A 528 -7.21 49.42 -32.62
CA GLU A 528 -7.00 49.01 -34.00
C GLU A 528 -7.80 47.78 -34.38
N HIS A 529 -8.38 47.87 -35.61
CA HIS A 529 -9.21 46.85 -36.25
C HIS A 529 -8.45 45.52 -36.46
N LEU A 530 -8.95 44.42 -35.90
CA LEU A 530 -8.58 43.04 -36.30
C LEU A 530 -9.73 42.43 -37.08
N GLU A 531 -9.42 41.94 -38.27
CA GLU A 531 -10.30 41.16 -39.13
C GLU A 531 -10.85 39.91 -38.40
N GLN A 532 -12.11 39.63 -38.68
CA GLN A 532 -12.82 38.48 -38.11
C GLN A 532 -12.25 37.18 -38.67
N GLU A 533 -11.30 36.56 -37.96
CA GLU A 533 -11.08 35.14 -38.12
C GLU A 533 -12.31 34.36 -37.61
N GLU A 534 -12.85 33.49 -38.45
CA GLU A 534 -14.01 32.64 -38.17
C GLU A 534 -13.77 31.80 -36.93
N ILE A 535 -14.28 32.27 -35.79
CA ILE A 535 -14.37 31.49 -34.58
C ILE A 535 -15.46 30.41 -34.78
N PRO A 536 -15.20 29.12 -34.64
CA PRO A 536 -16.20 28.09 -34.84
C PRO A 536 -17.46 28.39 -34.01
N MET A 537 -18.61 28.42 -34.70
CA MET A 537 -19.90 28.76 -34.14
C MET A 537 -20.18 27.90 -32.87
N PRO A 538 -20.56 28.50 -31.77
CA PRO A 538 -20.86 27.74 -30.57
C PRO A 538 -22.08 26.84 -30.84
N VAL A 539 -21.94 25.56 -30.51
CA VAL A 539 -23.06 24.62 -30.43
C VAL A 539 -24.21 25.29 -29.67
N SER A 540 -25.41 25.22 -30.18
CA SER A 540 -26.62 25.86 -29.67
C SER A 540 -26.66 25.80 -28.13
N PRO A 541 -26.97 26.89 -27.42
CA PRO A 541 -27.09 26.90 -25.96
C PRO A 541 -28.08 25.85 -25.42
N TYR A 542 -29.02 25.44 -26.24
CA TYR A 542 -30.02 24.43 -25.92
C TYR A 542 -29.43 23.00 -25.94
N THR A 543 -28.59 22.66 -26.92
CA THR A 543 -27.91 21.35 -27.00
C THR A 543 -26.86 21.18 -25.90
N VAL A 544 -26.15 22.25 -25.54
CA VAL A 544 -25.21 22.25 -24.43
C VAL A 544 -25.92 22.03 -23.11
N LYS A 545 -27.06 22.70 -22.85
CA LYS A 545 -27.85 22.49 -21.61
C LYS A 545 -28.44 21.08 -21.53
N LYS A 546 -28.90 20.48 -22.61
CA LYS A 546 -29.45 19.13 -22.66
C LYS A 546 -28.38 18.09 -22.34
N ARG A 547 -27.19 18.22 -22.96
CA ARG A 547 -26.04 17.34 -22.73
C ARG A 547 -25.52 17.41 -21.29
N GLU A 548 -25.49 18.60 -20.69
CA GLU A 548 -25.05 18.78 -19.30
C GLU A 548 -26.05 18.22 -18.28
N ASN A 549 -27.34 18.34 -18.53
CA ASN A 549 -28.36 17.71 -17.69
C ASN A 549 -28.25 16.19 -17.74
N TRP A 550 -28.10 15.59 -18.93
CA TRP A 550 -27.90 14.17 -19.08
C TRP A 550 -26.66 13.67 -18.34
N LYS A 551 -25.55 14.36 -18.52
CA LYS A 551 -24.30 14.05 -17.79
C LYS A 551 -24.52 14.04 -16.28
N ARG A 552 -25.24 15.02 -15.75
CA ARG A 552 -25.54 15.11 -14.31
C ARG A 552 -26.43 13.95 -13.85
N PHE A 553 -27.45 13.57 -14.62
CA PHE A 553 -28.34 12.46 -14.30
C PHE A 553 -27.57 11.14 -14.20
N VAL A 554 -26.73 10.84 -15.18
CA VAL A 554 -25.86 9.66 -15.17
C VAL A 554 -24.91 9.68 -13.96
N LEU A 555 -24.24 10.80 -13.71
CA LEU A 555 -23.32 10.92 -12.56
C LEU A 555 -24.04 10.69 -11.23
N LEU A 556 -25.27 11.19 -11.06
CA LEU A 556 -26.06 10.96 -9.84
C LEU A 556 -26.54 9.52 -9.73
N ALA A 557 -26.92 8.87 -10.82
CA ALA A 557 -27.27 7.45 -10.81
C ALA A 557 -26.08 6.56 -10.43
N VAL A 558 -24.89 6.84 -10.96
CA VAL A 558 -23.64 6.12 -10.58
C VAL A 558 -23.27 6.44 -9.12
N SER A 559 -23.46 7.69 -8.65
CA SER A 559 -23.28 8.04 -7.24
C SER A 559 -24.21 7.23 -6.33
N ALA A 560 -25.46 7.03 -6.74
CA ALA A 560 -26.43 6.21 -6.01
C ALA A 560 -26.01 4.73 -5.94
N ILE A 561 -25.51 4.17 -7.05
CA ILE A 561 -24.96 2.79 -7.08
C ILE A 561 -23.80 2.68 -6.08
N GLY A 562 -22.87 3.65 -6.07
CA GLY A 562 -21.80 3.69 -5.08
C GLY A 562 -22.31 3.70 -3.64
N THR A 563 -23.40 4.44 -3.36
CA THR A 563 -24.06 4.46 -2.04
C THR A 563 -24.61 3.09 -1.66
N VAL A 564 -25.28 2.40 -2.59
CA VAL A 564 -25.81 1.04 -2.36
C VAL A 564 -24.70 0.04 -2.12
N ILE A 565 -23.61 0.09 -2.90
CA ILE A 565 -22.43 -0.76 -2.69
C ILE A 565 -21.83 -0.55 -1.29
N THR A 566 -21.73 0.71 -0.84
CA THR A 566 -21.24 1.02 0.51
C THR A 566 -22.15 0.39 1.58
N ALA A 567 -23.46 0.55 1.44
CA ALA A 567 -24.44 -0.01 2.39
C ALA A 567 -24.42 -1.54 2.41
N ALA A 568 -24.29 -2.18 1.24
CA ALA A 568 -24.27 -3.63 1.10
C ALA A 568 -22.90 -4.27 1.44
N SER A 569 -21.88 -3.48 1.75
CA SER A 569 -20.55 -3.95 2.15
C SER A 569 -20.21 -3.55 3.58
N ARG A 570 -20.15 -2.25 3.85
CA ARG A 570 -19.72 -1.68 5.13
C ARG A 570 -20.71 -0.61 5.57
N PRO A 571 -21.83 -0.95 6.24
CA PRO A 571 -22.88 0.00 6.60
C PRO A 571 -22.37 1.20 7.43
N ASN A 572 -21.34 1.01 8.27
CA ASN A 572 -20.75 2.09 9.06
C ASN A 572 -20.20 3.23 8.18
N MET A 573 -19.58 2.93 7.06
CA MET A 573 -19.06 3.93 6.11
C MET A 573 -20.18 4.74 5.42
N LEU A 574 -21.42 4.27 5.45
CA LEU A 574 -22.57 4.99 4.89
C LEU A 574 -22.76 6.37 5.54
N LEU A 575 -22.31 6.55 6.80
CA LEU A 575 -22.31 7.85 7.47
C LEU A 575 -21.60 8.93 6.64
N TYR A 576 -20.53 8.59 5.92
CA TYR A 576 -19.81 9.57 5.09
C TYR A 576 -20.56 9.98 3.83
N VAL A 577 -21.56 9.21 3.38
CA VAL A 577 -22.42 9.61 2.24
C VAL A 577 -23.24 10.85 2.59
N LEU A 578 -23.50 11.10 3.87
CA LEU A 578 -24.15 12.35 4.34
C LEU A 578 -23.41 13.62 3.91
N ILE A 579 -22.11 13.55 3.58
CA ILE A 579 -21.32 14.63 2.98
C ILE A 579 -21.94 15.13 1.66
N LEU A 580 -22.72 14.30 0.97
CA LEU A 580 -23.45 14.70 -0.23
C LEU A 580 -24.72 15.51 0.05
N VAL A 581 -25.25 15.51 1.27
CA VAL A 581 -26.46 16.27 1.62
C VAL A 581 -26.29 17.77 1.30
N PRO A 582 -25.25 18.49 1.75
CA PRO A 582 -25.03 19.88 1.35
C PRO A 582 -24.88 20.08 -0.17
N VAL A 583 -24.36 19.05 -0.88
CA VAL A 583 -24.22 19.02 -2.33
C VAL A 583 -25.60 18.99 -3.00
N PHE A 584 -26.48 18.08 -2.55
CA PHE A 584 -27.85 18.01 -3.05
C PHE A 584 -28.69 19.22 -2.73
N LEU A 585 -28.60 19.74 -1.49
CA LEU A 585 -29.26 20.99 -1.12
C LEU A 585 -28.81 22.15 -2.01
N HIS A 586 -27.53 22.25 -2.29
CA HIS A 586 -27.02 23.25 -3.23
C HIS A 586 -27.61 23.08 -4.65
N LEU A 587 -27.77 21.86 -5.15
CA LEU A 587 -28.42 21.58 -6.45
C LEU A 587 -29.90 22.00 -6.44
N LEU A 588 -30.64 21.71 -5.37
CA LEU A 588 -32.05 22.07 -5.21
C LEU A 588 -32.28 23.57 -5.17
N PHE A 589 -31.43 24.32 -4.47
CA PHE A 589 -31.53 25.80 -4.35
C PHE A 589 -30.92 26.57 -5.53
N ARG A 590 -30.40 25.90 -6.55
CA ARG A 590 -29.87 26.56 -7.75
C ARG A 590 -31.01 27.25 -8.54
N LYS A 591 -30.84 28.55 -8.80
CA LYS A 591 -31.82 29.38 -9.55
C LYS A 591 -31.76 29.16 -11.08
N ASP A 592 -30.62 28.67 -11.58
CA ASP A 592 -30.38 28.47 -13.03
C ASP A 592 -30.87 27.11 -13.56
N LEU A 593 -31.38 26.23 -12.70
CA LEU A 593 -31.96 24.93 -13.05
C LEU A 593 -33.49 25.00 -13.04
N LYS A 594 -34.12 24.43 -14.11
CA LYS A 594 -35.55 24.22 -14.16
C LYS A 594 -36.00 23.22 -13.10
N LEU A 595 -37.21 23.34 -12.58
CA LEU A 595 -37.77 22.46 -11.56
C LEU A 595 -37.76 20.99 -12.04
N SER A 596 -38.11 20.71 -13.28
CA SER A 596 -38.05 19.37 -13.85
C SER A 596 -36.64 18.77 -13.79
N ALA A 597 -35.57 19.54 -14.10
CA ALA A 597 -34.20 19.06 -14.00
C ALA A 597 -33.75 18.80 -12.56
N LYS A 598 -34.29 19.53 -11.60
CA LYS A 598 -34.05 19.29 -10.16
C LYS A 598 -34.72 18.01 -9.71
N ILE A 599 -36.01 17.81 -10.04
CA ILE A 599 -36.77 16.60 -9.73
C ILE A 599 -36.11 15.38 -10.35
N THR A 600 -35.77 15.44 -11.65
CA THR A 600 -35.06 14.32 -12.33
C THR A 600 -33.71 14.04 -11.70
N SER A 601 -32.95 15.06 -11.28
CA SER A 601 -31.67 14.88 -10.56
C SER A 601 -31.87 14.15 -9.23
N ALA A 602 -32.90 14.55 -8.45
CA ALA A 602 -33.25 13.88 -7.20
C ALA A 602 -33.69 12.42 -7.46
N ALA A 603 -34.55 12.21 -8.44
CA ALA A 603 -35.03 10.87 -8.81
C ALA A 603 -33.90 9.92 -9.25
N CYS A 604 -32.96 10.41 -10.08
CA CYS A 604 -31.80 9.62 -10.52
C CYS A 604 -30.89 9.17 -9.37
N TYR A 605 -30.91 9.85 -8.24
CA TYR A 605 -30.19 9.41 -7.04
C TYR A 605 -31.07 8.61 -6.09
N LEU A 606 -32.23 9.11 -5.73
CA LEU A 606 -33.08 8.54 -4.69
C LEU A 606 -33.71 7.21 -5.10
N ILE A 607 -34.12 7.05 -6.36
CA ILE A 607 -34.77 5.80 -6.82
C ILE A 607 -33.80 4.60 -6.74
N PRO A 608 -32.56 4.66 -7.29
CA PRO A 608 -31.62 3.55 -7.14
C PRO A 608 -31.22 3.29 -5.68
N VAL A 609 -31.07 4.35 -4.84
CA VAL A 609 -30.80 4.17 -3.41
C VAL A 609 -31.96 3.47 -2.71
N ALA A 610 -33.21 3.88 -2.97
CA ALA A 610 -34.39 3.27 -2.39
C ALA A 610 -34.53 1.81 -2.84
N ALA A 611 -34.33 1.51 -4.13
CA ALA A 611 -34.36 0.15 -4.65
C ALA A 611 -33.25 -0.73 -4.01
N GLY A 612 -32.03 -0.20 -3.91
CA GLY A 612 -30.94 -0.91 -3.24
C GLY A 612 -31.18 -1.14 -1.75
N ALA A 613 -31.71 -0.13 -1.05
CA ALA A 613 -32.09 -0.25 0.36
C ALA A 613 -33.20 -1.33 0.53
N ALA A 614 -34.23 -1.31 -0.31
CA ALA A 614 -35.29 -2.32 -0.29
C ALA A 614 -34.75 -3.73 -0.54
N ALA A 615 -33.82 -3.89 -1.48
CA ALA A 615 -33.14 -5.15 -1.76
C ALA A 615 -32.32 -5.66 -0.56
N ILE A 616 -31.56 -4.78 0.09
CA ILE A 616 -30.77 -5.13 1.29
C ILE A 616 -31.71 -5.51 2.44
N MET A 617 -32.76 -4.72 2.67
CA MET A 617 -33.74 -4.97 3.72
C MET A 617 -34.52 -6.29 3.49
N TRP A 618 -34.89 -6.58 2.24
CA TRP A 618 -35.48 -7.86 1.86
C TRP A 618 -34.49 -9.02 2.12
N TYR A 619 -33.24 -8.89 1.72
CA TYR A 619 -32.18 -9.89 1.95
C TYR A 619 -31.94 -10.13 3.44
N ASN A 620 -31.98 -9.08 4.26
CA ASN A 620 -31.90 -9.21 5.71
C ASN A 620 -33.12 -9.94 6.29
N LYS A 621 -34.33 -9.59 5.83
CA LYS A 621 -35.58 -10.20 6.27
C LYS A 621 -35.62 -11.72 6.04
N ILE A 622 -35.17 -12.19 4.89
CA ILE A 622 -35.18 -13.64 4.59
C ILE A 622 -34.07 -14.40 5.32
N ARG A 623 -33.02 -13.72 5.87
CA ARG A 623 -31.98 -14.36 6.67
C ARG A 623 -32.27 -14.35 8.16
N PHE A 624 -32.76 -13.23 8.67
CA PHE A 624 -32.81 -12.92 10.10
C PHE A 624 -34.21 -12.51 10.58
N ASP A 625 -35.24 -12.67 9.77
CA ASP A 625 -36.64 -12.29 10.06
C ASP A 625 -36.86 -10.80 10.37
N ASP A 626 -35.83 -9.98 10.29
CA ASP A 626 -35.86 -8.54 10.53
C ASP A 626 -35.12 -7.79 9.39
N PRO A 627 -35.78 -6.84 8.69
CA PRO A 627 -35.18 -6.09 7.60
C PRO A 627 -34.01 -5.20 8.02
N PHE A 628 -33.89 -4.82 9.29
CA PHE A 628 -32.85 -3.97 9.84
C PHE A 628 -31.71 -4.75 10.49
N GLN A 629 -31.80 -6.07 10.57
CA GLN A 629 -30.80 -6.92 11.17
C GLN A 629 -29.75 -7.36 10.14
N PHE A 630 -28.50 -6.95 10.33
CA PHE A 630 -27.35 -7.32 9.47
C PHE A 630 -26.61 -8.59 9.94
N GLY A 631 -27.05 -9.21 11.03
CA GLY A 631 -26.49 -10.44 11.56
C GLY A 631 -25.34 -10.26 12.55
N SER A 632 -24.91 -9.03 12.83
CA SER A 632 -23.79 -8.76 13.73
C SER A 632 -24.04 -9.21 15.18
N ILE A 633 -25.28 -9.18 15.67
CA ILE A 633 -25.62 -9.66 17.01
C ILE A 633 -25.65 -11.19 17.11
N TYR A 634 -25.71 -11.89 15.98
CA TYR A 634 -25.72 -13.35 15.89
C TYR A 634 -24.31 -13.92 15.60
N GLN A 635 -23.31 -13.09 15.66
CA GLN A 635 -21.92 -13.42 15.33
C GLN A 635 -21.31 -14.36 16.38
N MET A 636 -20.72 -15.46 15.92
CA MET A 636 -20.03 -16.44 16.73
C MET A 636 -18.55 -16.07 16.85
N THR A 637 -18.24 -15.21 17.81
CA THR A 637 -16.86 -14.66 18.04
C THR A 637 -16.47 -14.78 19.52
N VAL A 638 -15.29 -14.30 19.90
CA VAL A 638 -14.78 -14.30 21.30
C VAL A 638 -15.69 -13.56 22.27
N ASP A 639 -16.39 -12.51 21.80
CA ASP A 639 -17.19 -11.65 22.64
C ASP A 639 -18.68 -11.75 22.25
N ASN A 640 -19.56 -11.56 23.25
CA ASN A 640 -20.98 -11.40 22.98
C ASN A 640 -21.26 -9.99 22.40
N THR A 641 -21.27 -9.88 21.08
CA THR A 641 -21.46 -8.60 20.38
C THR A 641 -22.85 -7.99 20.63
N ALA A 642 -23.85 -8.79 21.00
CA ALA A 642 -25.18 -8.32 21.36
C ALA A 642 -25.20 -7.55 22.69
N ALA A 643 -24.24 -7.82 23.58
CA ALA A 643 -24.10 -7.12 24.86
C ALA A 643 -23.42 -5.74 24.71
N ASN A 644 -22.76 -5.46 23.59
CA ASN A 644 -22.07 -4.19 23.37
C ASN A 644 -23.05 -3.05 23.15
N LYS A 645 -22.82 -1.92 23.85
CA LYS A 645 -23.67 -0.73 23.75
C LYS A 645 -22.84 0.51 23.45
N ILE A 646 -23.39 1.37 22.59
CA ILE A 646 -22.81 2.68 22.33
C ILE A 646 -23.10 3.58 23.53
N THR A 647 -22.05 3.93 24.31
CA THR A 647 -22.16 4.80 25.49
C THR A 647 -21.29 6.03 25.34
N LEU A 648 -21.79 7.17 25.78
CA LEU A 648 -21.09 8.44 25.65
C LEU A 648 -19.78 8.46 26.46
N SER A 649 -19.69 7.67 27.54
CA SER A 649 -18.48 7.51 28.34
C SER A 649 -17.28 6.95 27.55
N ARG A 650 -17.52 6.20 26.47
CA ARG A 650 -16.51 5.63 25.60
C ARG A 650 -15.93 6.61 24.58
N LEU A 651 -16.60 7.76 24.33
CA LEU A 651 -16.17 8.74 23.33
C LEU A 651 -14.75 9.31 23.59
N PRO A 652 -14.33 9.70 24.82
CA PRO A 652 -12.98 10.19 25.03
C PRO A 652 -11.90 9.14 24.74
N ALA A 653 -12.15 7.86 25.10
CA ALA A 653 -11.25 6.75 24.83
C ALA A 653 -11.15 6.48 23.32
N ALA A 654 -12.27 6.50 22.59
CA ALA A 654 -12.30 6.36 21.14
C ALA A 654 -11.47 7.45 20.43
N ILE A 655 -11.61 8.72 20.87
CA ILE A 655 -10.81 9.82 20.33
C ILE A 655 -9.33 9.62 20.67
N ALA A 656 -8.99 9.26 21.90
CA ALA A 656 -7.61 9.06 22.32
C ALA A 656 -6.92 7.95 21.50
N VAL A 657 -7.61 6.85 21.23
CA VAL A 657 -7.05 5.71 20.49
C VAL A 657 -6.99 5.99 19.00
N TYR A 658 -8.13 6.29 18.36
CA TYR A 658 -8.20 6.37 16.91
C TYR A 658 -7.65 7.67 16.29
N PHE A 659 -7.48 8.73 17.10
CA PHE A 659 -6.85 9.97 16.61
C PHE A 659 -5.44 10.17 17.14
N PHE A 660 -5.17 9.86 18.40
CA PHE A 660 -3.90 10.13 19.08
C PHE A 660 -3.09 8.88 19.44
N GLY A 661 -3.57 7.67 19.10
CA GLY A 661 -2.81 6.44 19.29
C GLY A 661 -1.44 6.55 18.63
N GLY A 662 -0.38 6.12 19.37
CA GLY A 662 1.01 6.19 18.93
C GLY A 662 1.42 4.99 18.10
N LEU A 663 2.74 4.90 17.87
CA LEU A 663 3.44 3.75 17.31
C LEU A 663 4.47 3.27 18.35
N ASP A 664 4.72 1.97 18.38
CA ASP A 664 5.84 1.42 19.12
C ASP A 664 7.10 1.46 18.25
N GLN A 665 8.22 1.84 18.87
CA GLN A 665 9.53 1.79 18.24
C GLN A 665 10.14 0.39 18.44
N LEU A 666 10.70 -0.14 17.37
CA LEU A 666 11.44 -1.39 17.38
C LEU A 666 12.94 -1.09 17.20
N ASN A 667 13.78 -1.84 17.89
CA ASN A 667 15.23 -1.76 17.71
C ASN A 667 15.71 -2.43 16.41
N ASP A 668 14.83 -3.22 15.78
CA ASP A 668 15.09 -3.92 14.52
C ASP A 668 14.12 -3.48 13.42
N PHE A 669 14.41 -3.89 12.20
CA PHE A 669 13.56 -3.64 11.02
C PHE A 669 12.15 -4.21 11.26
N PRO A 670 11.10 -3.46 10.94
CA PRO A 670 11.04 -2.18 10.21
C PRO A 670 10.99 -0.92 11.09
N PHE A 671 11.47 -0.97 12.31
CA PHE A 671 11.66 0.12 13.27
C PHE A 671 10.38 0.70 13.88
N LEU A 672 9.23 0.53 13.27
CA LEU A 672 7.93 1.00 13.75
C LEU A 672 6.89 -0.12 13.61
N ARG A 673 6.04 -0.27 14.61
CA ARG A 673 4.85 -1.13 14.56
C ARG A 673 3.63 -0.45 15.16
N THR A 674 2.48 -1.06 14.95
CA THR A 674 1.24 -0.69 15.64
C THR A 674 1.39 -0.82 17.14
N LYS A 675 0.67 0.02 17.91
CA LYS A 675 0.74 0.05 19.36
C LYS A 675 -0.51 -0.52 19.99
N TYR A 676 -0.33 -1.39 21.00
CA TYR A 676 -1.42 -1.82 21.87
C TYR A 676 -1.82 -0.69 22.82
N SER A 677 -3.11 -0.42 22.91
CA SER A 677 -3.61 0.67 23.74
C SER A 677 -3.98 0.20 25.13
N ASN A 678 -3.23 0.62 26.14
CA ASN A 678 -3.57 0.37 27.54
C ASN A 678 -4.87 1.07 27.98
N ILE A 679 -5.32 2.10 27.26
CA ILE A 679 -6.59 2.79 27.53
C ILE A 679 -7.76 1.85 27.23
N ALA A 680 -7.68 1.09 26.15
CA ALA A 680 -8.70 0.13 25.78
C ALA A 680 -8.83 -1.00 26.82
N ASN A 681 -7.71 -1.52 27.32
CA ASN A 681 -7.72 -2.55 28.38
C ASN A 681 -8.37 -2.07 29.67
N ARG A 682 -8.22 -0.79 30.04
CA ARG A 682 -8.86 -0.19 31.22
C ARG A 682 -10.36 0.04 31.07
N GLN A 683 -10.84 0.18 29.85
CA GLN A 683 -12.26 0.42 29.54
C GLN A 683 -13.10 -0.84 29.45
N MET A 684 -12.50 -1.97 29.77
CA MET A 684 -13.12 -3.29 29.96
C MET A 684 -13.68 -4.00 28.72
N TYR A 685 -13.35 -5.28 28.60
CA TYR A 685 -14.07 -6.31 27.84
C TYR A 685 -14.21 -6.09 26.35
N LEU A 686 -13.51 -5.12 25.77
CA LEU A 686 -13.43 -4.95 24.33
C LEU A 686 -12.16 -5.58 23.79
N TYR A 687 -12.27 -6.17 22.62
CA TYR A 687 -11.12 -6.75 21.93
C TYR A 687 -10.07 -5.67 21.62
N VAL A 688 -8.80 -5.97 21.83
CA VAL A 688 -7.68 -5.03 21.64
C VAL A 688 -6.59 -5.66 20.82
N GLU A 689 -6.33 -5.05 19.66
CA GLU A 689 -5.17 -5.31 18.81
C GLU A 689 -4.28 -4.07 18.73
N GLY A 690 -3.09 -4.24 18.15
CA GLY A 690 -2.24 -3.11 17.80
C GLY A 690 -2.94 -2.24 16.75
N THR A 691 -3.04 -0.93 17.00
CA THR A 691 -3.65 0.03 16.08
C THR A 691 -2.83 1.30 15.95
N ILE A 692 -3.26 2.21 15.08
CA ILE A 692 -2.66 3.54 14.90
C ILE A 692 -3.71 4.63 15.06
N GLY A 693 -3.30 5.76 15.61
CA GLY A 693 -4.12 6.98 15.59
C GLY A 693 -3.94 7.74 14.27
N ALA A 694 -4.98 8.42 13.83
CA ALA A 694 -4.94 9.16 12.57
C ALA A 694 -3.83 10.23 12.52
N PHE A 695 -3.50 10.85 13.66
CA PHE A 695 -2.46 11.89 13.74
C PHE A 695 -1.03 11.35 13.82
N THR A 696 -0.82 10.05 13.89
CA THR A 696 0.51 9.45 13.66
C THR A 696 0.93 9.53 12.19
N LEU A 697 -0.03 9.73 11.28
CA LEU A 697 0.25 9.99 9.89
C LEU A 697 0.60 11.49 9.68
N PRO A 698 1.85 11.85 9.33
CA PRO A 698 2.29 13.25 9.29
C PRO A 698 1.44 14.15 8.37
N SER A 699 0.95 13.62 7.24
CA SER A 699 0.08 14.38 6.33
C SER A 699 -1.30 14.65 6.95
N VAL A 700 -1.86 13.70 7.73
CA VAL A 700 -3.16 13.86 8.39
C VAL A 700 -3.03 14.86 9.54
N LEU A 701 -1.99 14.76 10.36
CA LEU A 701 -1.69 15.72 11.41
C LEU A 701 -1.52 17.15 10.86
N LEU A 702 -0.66 17.32 9.85
CA LEU A 702 -0.42 18.62 9.24
C LEU A 702 -1.69 19.16 8.55
N GLY A 703 -2.50 18.28 7.98
CA GLY A 703 -3.82 18.60 7.44
C GLY A 703 -4.77 19.14 8.51
N ALA A 704 -4.84 18.48 9.65
CA ALA A 704 -5.63 18.92 10.80
C ALA A 704 -5.15 20.28 11.33
N LEU A 705 -3.83 20.49 11.46
CA LEU A 705 -3.25 21.78 11.87
C LEU A 705 -3.54 22.89 10.84
N SER A 706 -3.69 22.57 9.57
CA SER A 706 -4.04 23.54 8.52
C SER A 706 -5.52 23.90 8.46
N PHE A 707 -6.39 23.10 9.08
CA PHE A 707 -7.84 23.25 9.07
C PHE A 707 -8.32 24.68 9.47
N PRO A 708 -7.90 25.29 10.60
CA PRO A 708 -8.37 26.60 11.01
C PRO A 708 -8.04 27.70 9.98
N PHE A 709 -6.87 27.60 9.32
CA PHE A 709 -6.44 28.58 8.33
C PHE A 709 -7.29 28.51 7.06
N VAL A 710 -7.58 27.31 6.57
CA VAL A 710 -8.45 27.08 5.41
C VAL A 710 -9.89 27.47 5.72
N TRP A 711 -10.38 27.13 6.93
CA TRP A 711 -11.70 27.53 7.42
C TRP A 711 -11.88 29.06 7.42
N LYS A 712 -10.92 29.81 8.00
CA LYS A 712 -10.93 31.27 8.04
C LYS A 712 -10.96 31.90 6.65
N ARG A 713 -10.20 31.34 5.69
CA ARG A 713 -10.23 31.78 4.29
C ARG A 713 -11.59 31.61 3.66
N TRP A 714 -12.25 30.48 3.88
CA TRP A 714 -13.55 30.19 3.29
C TRP A 714 -14.68 31.02 3.93
N LYS A 715 -14.51 31.43 5.18
CA LYS A 715 -15.44 32.37 5.84
C LYS A 715 -15.56 33.69 5.07
N ARG A 716 -14.48 34.17 4.46
CA ARG A 716 -14.43 35.44 3.72
C ARG A 716 -15.04 35.42 2.32
N LYS A 717 -15.48 34.24 1.83
CA LYS A 717 -16.05 34.06 0.48
C LYS A 717 -17.54 33.76 0.54
N HIS A 718 -18.32 34.42 -0.33
CA HIS A 718 -19.78 34.22 -0.39
C HIS A 718 -20.20 32.76 -0.66
N SER A 719 -19.39 31.99 -1.40
CA SER A 719 -19.59 30.55 -1.67
C SER A 719 -18.99 29.63 -0.59
N GLY A 720 -18.51 30.19 0.52
CA GLY A 720 -17.75 29.44 1.55
C GLY A 720 -18.60 28.66 2.53
N PHE A 721 -19.90 28.93 2.62
CA PHE A 721 -20.78 28.28 3.61
C PHE A 721 -20.86 26.76 3.39
N VAL A 722 -21.26 26.32 2.21
CA VAL A 722 -21.38 24.88 1.87
C VAL A 722 -20.05 24.16 2.08
N ARG A 723 -18.93 24.77 1.71
CA ARG A 723 -17.59 24.19 1.90
C ARG A 723 -17.24 23.98 3.37
N ARG A 724 -17.60 24.95 4.23
CA ARG A 724 -17.39 24.84 5.69
C ARG A 724 -18.29 23.78 6.31
N VAL A 725 -19.55 23.69 5.85
CA VAL A 725 -20.46 22.63 6.29
C VAL A 725 -19.89 21.26 5.96
N ILE A 726 -19.44 21.03 4.72
CA ILE A 726 -18.81 19.77 4.32
C ILE A 726 -17.59 19.47 5.20
N LEU A 727 -16.74 20.46 5.45
CA LEU A 727 -15.54 20.32 6.26
C LEU A 727 -15.86 19.95 7.72
N ALA A 728 -16.85 20.63 8.31
CA ALA A 728 -17.33 20.32 9.65
C ALA A 728 -17.96 18.91 9.72
N MET A 729 -18.77 18.55 8.73
CA MET A 729 -19.39 17.24 8.66
C MET A 729 -18.33 16.12 8.63
N ILE A 730 -17.29 16.25 7.82
CA ILE A 730 -16.22 15.23 7.77
C ILE A 730 -15.59 15.06 9.16
N ALA A 731 -15.27 16.15 9.84
CA ALA A 731 -14.66 16.07 11.18
C ALA A 731 -15.62 15.43 12.21
N VAL A 732 -16.89 15.80 12.20
CA VAL A 732 -17.90 15.25 13.12
C VAL A 732 -18.16 13.78 12.82
N LEU A 733 -18.32 13.41 11.55
CA LEU A 733 -18.61 12.04 11.14
C LEU A 733 -17.42 11.10 11.41
N ALA A 734 -16.18 11.56 11.25
CA ALA A 734 -15.00 10.78 11.61
C ALA A 734 -14.94 10.47 13.12
N VAL A 735 -15.28 11.46 13.96
CA VAL A 735 -15.37 11.26 15.42
C VAL A 735 -16.53 10.35 15.79
N ALA A 736 -17.70 10.53 15.15
CA ALA A 736 -18.86 9.69 15.38
C ALA A 736 -18.59 8.22 15.03
N LEU A 737 -17.91 7.98 13.89
CA LEU A 737 -17.58 6.63 13.46
C LEU A 737 -16.55 6.00 14.40
N ALA A 738 -15.52 6.72 14.81
CA ALA A 738 -14.56 6.25 15.80
C ALA A 738 -15.24 5.83 17.12
N TRP A 739 -16.24 6.62 17.56
CA TRP A 739 -17.01 6.30 18.74
C TRP A 739 -17.87 5.04 18.60
N VAL A 740 -18.53 4.89 17.46
CA VAL A 740 -19.34 3.69 17.15
C VAL A 740 -18.44 2.45 17.11
N ASP A 741 -17.36 2.49 16.32
CA ASP A 741 -16.46 1.34 16.14
C ASP A 741 -15.80 0.93 17.46
N PHE A 742 -15.30 1.91 18.24
CA PHE A 742 -14.75 1.66 19.57
C PHE A 742 -15.78 1.05 20.52
N SER A 743 -17.01 1.54 20.48
CA SER A 743 -18.08 1.08 21.40
C SER A 743 -18.58 -0.33 21.07
N MET A 744 -18.60 -0.70 19.80
CA MET A 744 -19.17 -1.98 19.34
C MET A 744 -18.15 -3.10 19.24
N ALA A 745 -16.90 -2.78 18.91
CA ALA A 745 -15.90 -3.79 18.57
C ALA A 745 -14.52 -3.62 19.24
N GLY A 746 -14.31 -2.51 19.96
CA GLY A 746 -13.04 -2.26 20.66
C GLY A 746 -11.97 -1.59 19.80
N VAL A 747 -10.74 -2.06 19.86
CA VAL A 747 -9.57 -1.48 19.22
C VAL A 747 -8.94 -2.48 18.26
N ILE A 748 -9.14 -2.26 16.98
CA ILE A 748 -8.62 -3.11 15.93
C ILE A 748 -8.11 -2.22 14.80
N LEU A 749 -6.99 -2.60 14.16
CA LEU A 749 -6.39 -1.84 13.07
C LEU A 749 -7.38 -1.62 11.90
N ARG A 750 -8.16 -2.64 11.55
CA ARG A 750 -9.16 -2.56 10.46
C ARG A 750 -10.27 -1.53 10.68
N TYR A 751 -10.59 -1.16 11.93
CA TYR A 751 -11.55 -0.07 12.23
C TYR A 751 -10.89 1.32 12.13
N ALA A 752 -9.57 1.42 12.35
CA ALA A 752 -8.86 2.66 12.05
C ALA A 752 -8.99 3.05 10.56
N LEU A 753 -9.12 2.06 9.65
CA LEU A 753 -9.30 2.31 8.21
C LEU A 753 -10.59 3.08 7.93
N ASP A 754 -11.68 2.80 8.66
CA ASP A 754 -12.97 3.48 8.51
C ASP A 754 -12.82 5.00 8.75
N ILE A 755 -11.86 5.41 9.56
CA ILE A 755 -11.57 6.81 9.89
C ILE A 755 -10.51 7.40 8.94
N LEU A 756 -9.46 6.64 8.67
CA LEU A 756 -8.34 7.07 7.83
C LEU A 756 -8.76 7.32 6.39
N VAL A 757 -9.72 6.57 5.87
CA VAL A 757 -10.24 6.65 4.49
C VAL A 757 -10.66 8.07 4.12
N ILE A 758 -11.40 8.76 4.98
CA ILE A 758 -11.89 10.11 4.68
C ILE A 758 -10.91 11.20 5.11
N LEU A 759 -10.16 10.96 6.21
CA LEU A 759 -9.19 11.94 6.70
C LEU A 759 -7.98 12.08 5.76
N SER A 760 -7.57 11.03 5.07
CA SER A 760 -6.50 11.08 4.06
C SER A 760 -6.89 11.92 2.84
N VAL A 761 -8.14 11.81 2.38
CA VAL A 761 -8.67 12.67 1.32
C VAL A 761 -8.74 14.12 1.81
N LEU A 762 -9.31 14.33 3.00
CA LEU A 762 -9.47 15.68 3.56
C LEU A 762 -8.13 16.39 3.75
N SER A 763 -7.15 15.71 4.36
CA SER A 763 -5.83 16.26 4.60
C SER A 763 -5.12 16.63 3.30
N THR A 764 -5.19 15.78 2.29
CA THR A 764 -4.63 16.06 0.96
C THR A 764 -5.23 17.36 0.37
N ILE A 765 -6.56 17.52 0.42
CA ILE A 765 -7.22 18.73 -0.11
C ILE A 765 -6.89 19.98 0.72
N LEU A 766 -6.76 19.86 2.03
CA LEU A 766 -6.37 20.96 2.90
C LEU A 766 -4.93 21.39 2.62
N LEU A 767 -3.99 20.45 2.60
CA LEU A 767 -2.56 20.71 2.39
C LEU A 767 -2.28 21.35 1.02
N LEU A 768 -2.95 20.90 -0.04
CA LEU A 768 -2.80 21.50 -1.36
C LEU A 768 -3.26 22.96 -1.46
N GLN A 769 -4.03 23.47 -0.48
CA GLN A 769 -4.45 24.85 -0.43
C GLN A 769 -3.47 25.75 0.34
N VAL A 770 -2.68 25.20 1.28
CA VAL A 770 -1.79 25.95 2.18
C VAL A 770 -0.79 26.84 1.43
N PRO A 771 -0.05 26.37 0.41
CA PRO A 771 0.91 27.22 -0.29
C PRO A 771 0.27 28.44 -0.95
N SER A 772 -0.94 28.28 -1.49
CA SER A 772 -1.68 29.39 -2.11
C SER A 772 -2.22 30.39 -1.08
N LEU A 773 -2.44 29.94 0.16
CA LEU A 773 -2.82 30.77 1.29
C LEU A 773 -1.65 31.62 1.76
N LEU A 774 -0.51 30.97 2.02
CA LEU A 774 0.69 31.60 2.52
C LEU A 774 1.32 32.56 1.52
N LYS A 775 1.16 32.29 0.22
CA LYS A 775 1.65 33.18 -0.84
C LYS A 775 1.02 34.59 -0.77
N THR A 776 -0.17 34.72 -0.21
CA THR A 776 -0.82 36.04 -0.03
C THR A 776 -0.16 36.86 1.08
N TYR A 777 0.62 36.26 1.95
CA TYR A 777 1.37 36.90 3.01
C TYR A 777 2.85 37.04 2.65
N HIS A 778 3.55 35.94 2.41
CA HIS A 778 4.97 35.93 2.05
C HIS A 778 5.29 34.79 1.07
N ALA A 779 6.00 35.10 0.01
CA ALA A 779 6.40 34.11 -1.01
C ALA A 779 7.44 33.09 -0.46
N SER A 780 8.27 33.46 0.50
CA SER A 780 9.22 32.56 1.16
C SER A 780 8.51 31.51 2.00
N LEU A 781 7.50 31.91 2.81
CA LEU A 781 6.70 30.98 3.61
C LEU A 781 5.96 29.98 2.75
N ALA A 782 5.44 30.42 1.60
CA ALA A 782 4.79 29.51 0.66
C ALA A 782 5.76 28.42 0.15
N ARG A 783 7.01 28.79 -0.17
CA ARG A 783 8.04 27.82 -0.62
C ARG A 783 8.49 26.86 0.49
N VAL A 784 8.62 27.36 1.72
CA VAL A 784 8.93 26.51 2.87
C VAL A 784 7.77 25.52 3.12
N SER A 785 6.53 26.01 3.12
CA SER A 785 5.36 25.14 3.33
C SER A 785 5.24 24.06 2.27
N GLU A 786 5.57 24.33 1.00
CA GLU A 786 5.61 23.30 -0.05
C GLU A 786 6.55 22.14 0.30
N LYS A 787 7.73 22.43 0.84
CA LYS A 787 8.70 21.41 1.26
C LYS A 787 8.25 20.64 2.51
N VAL A 788 7.72 21.36 3.51
CA VAL A 788 7.20 20.74 4.73
C VAL A 788 6.02 19.79 4.41
N ILE A 789 5.12 20.22 3.54
CA ILE A 789 3.99 19.41 3.10
C ILE A 789 4.48 18.18 2.34
N ALA A 790 5.45 18.32 1.43
CA ALA A 790 6.03 17.19 0.73
C ALA A 790 6.69 16.20 1.69
N ALA A 791 7.46 16.69 2.67
CA ALA A 791 8.06 15.84 3.69
C ALA A 791 7.00 15.09 4.53
N ALA A 792 5.90 15.77 4.92
CA ALA A 792 4.80 15.13 5.64
C ALA A 792 4.09 14.05 4.78
N MET A 793 3.88 14.30 3.48
CA MET A 793 3.29 13.33 2.57
C MET A 793 4.20 12.10 2.38
N VAL A 794 5.50 12.31 2.19
CA VAL A 794 6.47 11.21 2.12
C VAL A 794 6.56 10.47 3.46
N GLY A 795 6.60 11.20 4.58
CA GLY A 795 6.60 10.60 5.92
C GLY A 795 5.37 9.71 6.16
N THR A 796 4.19 10.11 5.67
CA THR A 796 2.99 9.26 5.74
C THR A 796 3.18 7.95 4.97
N VAL A 797 3.75 8.01 3.76
CA VAL A 797 4.02 6.79 2.98
C VAL A 797 5.00 5.88 3.71
N VAL A 798 6.09 6.44 4.27
CA VAL A 798 7.08 5.68 5.03
C VAL A 798 6.46 5.02 6.26
N VAL A 799 5.67 5.76 7.05
CA VAL A 799 4.98 5.21 8.23
C VAL A 799 4.05 4.05 7.84
N CYS A 800 3.24 4.25 6.78
CA CYS A 800 2.33 3.19 6.30
C CYS A 800 3.07 1.95 5.80
N LEU A 801 4.24 2.12 5.15
CA LEU A 801 5.07 1.00 4.73
C LEU A 801 5.69 0.28 5.93
N CYS A 802 6.17 1.00 6.93
CA CYS A 802 6.68 0.37 8.17
C CYS A 802 5.57 -0.46 8.86
N ILE A 803 4.36 0.07 8.95
CA ILE A 803 3.21 -0.65 9.53
C ILE A 803 2.85 -1.87 8.69
N LEU A 804 2.82 -1.74 7.35
CA LEU A 804 2.57 -2.86 6.43
C LEU A 804 3.56 -4.01 6.68
N ILE A 805 4.82 -3.69 6.88
CA ILE A 805 5.88 -4.67 7.12
C ILE A 805 5.75 -5.29 8.52
N ALA A 806 5.35 -4.51 9.53
CA ALA A 806 5.30 -4.89 10.94
C ALA A 806 3.89 -5.16 11.46
N SER A 807 2.85 -5.06 10.60
CA SER A 807 1.47 -5.17 11.08
C SER A 807 1.16 -6.55 11.62
N GLY A 808 0.75 -6.60 12.88
CA GLY A 808 0.08 -7.67 13.56
C GLY A 808 0.89 -8.97 13.73
N GLU A 809 0.71 -9.65 14.86
CA GLU A 809 1.40 -10.93 15.12
C GLU A 809 0.99 -12.02 14.13
N ASN A 810 -0.26 -12.00 13.64
CA ASN A 810 -0.78 -13.00 12.69
C ASN A 810 -0.70 -12.57 11.21
N VAL A 811 -0.38 -11.31 10.93
CA VAL A 811 -0.50 -10.68 9.59
C VAL A 811 0.77 -9.93 9.20
N SER A 812 1.93 -10.32 9.71
CA SER A 812 3.20 -9.66 9.37
C SER A 812 3.65 -10.02 7.96
N LEU A 813 4.31 -9.10 7.28
CA LEU A 813 4.97 -9.36 5.99
C LEU A 813 5.93 -10.55 6.10
N PHE A 814 6.55 -10.74 7.26
CA PHE A 814 7.41 -11.89 7.50
C PHE A 814 6.68 -13.21 7.34
N LYS A 815 5.47 -13.36 7.91
CA LYS A 815 4.67 -14.59 7.79
C LYS A 815 4.06 -14.77 6.39
N ALA A 816 3.62 -13.66 5.78
CA ALA A 816 2.98 -13.69 4.46
C ALA A 816 4.00 -13.80 3.31
N HIS A 817 5.10 -13.04 3.39
CA HIS A 817 6.12 -12.93 2.34
C HIS A 817 7.54 -12.82 2.93
N PRO A 818 8.02 -13.87 3.57
CA PRO A 818 9.29 -13.84 4.31
C PRO A 818 10.49 -13.46 3.43
N THR A 819 10.54 -13.91 2.19
CA THR A 819 11.63 -13.56 1.25
C THR A 819 11.68 -12.06 0.94
N ILE A 820 10.52 -11.42 0.77
CA ILE A 820 10.42 -9.98 0.54
C ILE A 820 10.88 -9.24 1.79
N TRP A 821 10.47 -9.71 2.98
CA TRP A 821 10.86 -9.12 4.25
C TRP A 821 12.38 -9.17 4.46
N ASN A 822 13.01 -10.32 4.23
CA ASN A 822 14.47 -10.48 4.34
C ASN A 822 15.21 -9.58 3.35
N THR A 823 14.77 -9.51 2.09
CA THR A 823 15.35 -8.64 1.07
C THR A 823 15.30 -7.16 1.52
N TRP A 824 14.20 -6.72 2.06
CA TRP A 824 14.07 -5.34 2.55
C TRP A 824 14.91 -5.11 3.82
N LYS A 825 14.94 -6.07 4.74
CA LYS A 825 15.81 -6.00 5.93
C LYS A 825 17.26 -5.79 5.52
N GLU A 826 17.80 -6.56 4.58
CA GLU A 826 19.18 -6.42 4.07
C GLU A 826 19.47 -5.06 3.44
N ILE A 827 18.47 -4.46 2.74
CA ILE A 827 18.61 -3.13 2.16
C ILE A 827 18.72 -2.06 3.23
N PHE A 828 17.89 -2.13 4.28
CA PHE A 828 17.77 -1.04 5.26
C PHE A 828 18.66 -1.21 6.49
N VAL A 829 19.05 -2.42 6.86
CA VAL A 829 19.86 -2.70 8.07
C VAL A 829 21.30 -3.01 7.68
N PHE A 830 22.00 -2.03 7.15
CA PHE A 830 23.38 -2.17 6.67
C PHE A 830 24.45 -2.02 7.75
N TRP A 831 24.10 -1.56 8.94
CA TRP A 831 25.04 -1.29 10.04
C TRP A 831 25.22 -2.48 11.01
N ARG A 832 24.51 -3.59 10.80
CA ARG A 832 24.63 -4.81 11.60
C ARG A 832 25.54 -5.84 10.97
#